data_84e65a6ea0cc72bd93e16e284443939e
#
_entry.id   84e65a6ea0cc72bd93e16e284443939e
#
_cell.length_a   1.000
_cell.length_b   1.000
_cell.length_c   1.000
_cell.angle_alpha   90.00
_cell.angle_beta   90.00
_cell.angle_gamma   90.00
#
_symmetry.space_group_name_H-M   'P 1'
#
loop_
_entity.id
_entity.type
_entity.pdbx_description
1 polymer ?
#
loop_
_entity_poly.entity_id
_entity_poly.type
_entity_poly.pdbx_seq_one_letter_code
_entity_poly.pdbx_strand_id
1 'polypeptide(L)'
;YGGGRSFNFGDISSHGIAAVEVYKSANAVLPTGGLGSTINMVTAKPIGANKGGSVSVRANHHTKNINGDDITPELDFIYITNGSYLGGSWGFAISGSHQERHNREEGTNEITWLPSDVRGGTVPASAVITSTNQRSDGVYFYPESLAYKFKDNESERDNLQTTLQYEFGRMVTTLDYTVSSTSFDFTGITTGSYFAGWNTTQMTINENGAVIQGTSEAPGNGDSWQNDFEYGNSSNNNKSMGINFDFEVNDNLNLTLDFHDSVAGFKGTPGGTQNNVLQFSNGAWAGWDWWPVQEASGYLRARSFDFNNKVGALTWNMDKNFQGADTGATEFDGSDMGPRQAFLNYQDRESELNQLQLIGSWENNDGIIMDSLSSIEFGMSQMETTFTNQKWFNQLVNGKLADGDPVMMTYAFMPDDVWTKVNQPGYLGSGTPFYYLNISKADALYWFGAAGMVGDFSSADGSWWNNNNTPYQWPAECIANDAFDADGNPNGLGSNVGYDGNRSSVRGVVDGCYGSRDSNGIIVEELNSFFVNFNFETEMNGIPVRAQLGLRYEEEERSSTADTTVPVNTAWSLGAFMYGDKVGVITEPTTYTGTGNSDYFLPNLNMTFDLDDQRVVKFAASKTIARPSLEQLDSTVSVGAFDSRYPLTLGTGNPDLQPYESVNIDLAYEYYYAEGSYFAVNYFRKDISDYHGAGLNSGPFNGVRDVTRGPRGALI
;
A
#
# COMPACT_ATOMS: atom_id res chain seq x y z
N TYR A 1 -1.47 -6.81 -0.19
CA TYR A 1 -1.48 -6.91 1.27
C TYR A 1 -0.71 -5.76 1.89
N GLY A 2 -1.37 -4.64 2.14
CA GLY A 2 -0.78 -3.46 2.73
C GLY A 2 -1.17 -3.25 4.19
N GLY A 3 -1.01 -4.23 5.09
CA GLY A 3 -1.43 -4.10 6.50
C GLY A 3 -2.95 -3.93 6.71
N GLY A 4 -3.72 -3.95 5.63
CA GLY A 4 -5.17 -4.00 5.66
C GLY A 4 -5.67 -5.42 5.93
N ARG A 5 -6.91 -5.54 6.42
CA ARG A 5 -7.55 -6.84 6.69
C ARG A 5 -8.37 -7.36 5.51
N SER A 6 -8.28 -6.72 4.35
CA SER A 6 -9.03 -7.11 3.16
C SER A 6 -8.31 -8.21 2.39
N PHE A 7 -9.07 -9.22 1.97
CA PHE A 7 -8.60 -10.26 1.09
C PHE A 7 -8.54 -9.74 -0.36
N ASN A 8 -7.45 -10.04 -1.06
CA ASN A 8 -7.32 -9.71 -2.47
C ASN A 8 -7.83 -10.87 -3.33
N PHE A 9 -9.02 -10.74 -3.88
CA PHE A 9 -9.60 -11.76 -4.78
C PHE A 9 -8.78 -12.00 -6.06
N GLY A 10 -7.89 -11.07 -6.41
CA GLY A 10 -6.94 -11.25 -7.49
C GLY A 10 -5.90 -12.35 -7.26
N ASP A 11 -5.68 -12.77 -6.02
CA ASP A 11 -4.68 -13.77 -5.65
C ASP A 11 -5.18 -15.22 -5.79
N ILE A 12 -6.45 -15.44 -6.09
CA ILE A 12 -7.05 -16.79 -6.24
C ILE A 12 -7.59 -16.98 -7.66
N SER A 13 -7.42 -18.20 -8.20
CA SER A 13 -8.07 -18.60 -9.45
C SER A 13 -9.56 -18.85 -9.23
N SER A 14 -10.40 -18.40 -10.15
CA SER A 14 -11.83 -18.69 -10.15
C SER A 14 -12.16 -20.16 -10.46
N HIS A 15 -11.24 -20.93 -11.03
CA HIS A 15 -11.49 -22.28 -11.51
C HIS A 15 -11.69 -23.33 -10.40
N GLY A 16 -11.19 -23.06 -9.18
CA GLY A 16 -11.41 -23.90 -8.01
C GLY A 16 -12.63 -23.52 -7.17
N ILE A 17 -13.32 -22.43 -7.55
CA ILE A 17 -14.46 -21.90 -6.80
C ILE A 17 -15.77 -22.45 -7.37
N ALA A 18 -16.52 -23.17 -6.52
CA ALA A 18 -17.84 -23.73 -6.87
C ALA A 18 -18.96 -22.70 -6.73
N ALA A 19 -18.88 -21.80 -5.72
CA ALA A 19 -19.85 -20.75 -5.48
C ALA A 19 -19.22 -19.57 -4.74
N VAL A 20 -19.85 -18.40 -4.90
CA VAL A 20 -19.58 -17.20 -4.09
C VAL A 20 -20.87 -16.82 -3.38
N GLU A 21 -20.85 -16.85 -2.06
CA GLU A 21 -21.97 -16.48 -1.21
C GLU A 21 -21.75 -15.08 -0.64
N VAL A 22 -22.76 -14.23 -0.71
CA VAL A 22 -22.71 -12.86 -0.21
C VAL A 22 -23.77 -12.67 0.87
N TYR A 23 -23.33 -12.60 2.12
CA TYR A 23 -24.17 -12.35 3.27
C TYR A 23 -24.28 -10.83 3.50
N LYS A 24 -25.42 -10.25 3.11
CA LYS A 24 -25.67 -8.81 3.20
C LYS A 24 -26.07 -8.35 4.61
N SER A 25 -26.54 -9.26 5.44
CA SER A 25 -26.88 -9.03 6.84
C SER A 25 -26.01 -9.91 7.74
N ALA A 26 -25.81 -9.49 8.98
CA ALA A 26 -25.00 -10.23 9.94
C ALA A 26 -25.65 -11.59 10.30
N ASN A 27 -24.78 -12.56 10.55
CA ASN A 27 -25.15 -13.90 11.04
C ASN A 27 -24.13 -14.30 12.12
N ALA A 28 -24.59 -14.75 13.27
CA ALA A 28 -23.74 -15.09 14.41
C ALA A 28 -22.76 -16.25 14.13
N VAL A 29 -23.06 -17.13 13.19
CA VAL A 29 -22.21 -18.26 12.82
C VAL A 29 -20.96 -17.79 12.04
N LEU A 30 -21.10 -16.70 11.28
CA LEU A 30 -20.02 -16.19 10.44
C LEU A 30 -19.00 -15.38 11.24
N PRO A 31 -17.71 -15.40 10.84
CA PRO A 31 -16.70 -14.52 11.41
C PRO A 31 -17.09 -13.06 11.27
N THR A 32 -16.70 -12.25 12.25
CA THR A 32 -16.91 -10.80 12.25
C THR A 32 -15.74 -10.05 11.58
N GLY A 33 -15.93 -8.76 11.30
CA GLY A 33 -14.90 -7.87 10.80
C GLY A 33 -15.31 -7.03 9.60
N GLY A 34 -16.53 -7.18 9.11
CA GLY A 34 -17.06 -6.38 8.00
C GLY A 34 -18.30 -5.59 8.38
N LEU A 35 -18.33 -4.27 8.09
CA LEU A 35 -19.51 -3.43 8.26
C LEU A 35 -20.50 -3.53 7.09
N GLY A 36 -20.03 -4.04 5.95
CA GLY A 36 -20.80 -4.11 4.71
C GLY A 36 -21.51 -5.44 4.51
N SER A 37 -20.72 -6.43 4.23
CA SER A 37 -21.19 -7.81 3.94
C SER A 37 -20.04 -8.78 4.21
N THR A 38 -20.38 -10.06 4.37
CA THR A 38 -19.40 -11.16 4.38
C THR A 38 -19.48 -11.89 3.05
N ILE A 39 -18.32 -12.12 2.44
CA ILE A 39 -18.19 -12.90 1.20
C ILE A 39 -17.55 -14.23 1.56
N ASN A 40 -18.23 -15.32 1.24
CA ASN A 40 -17.73 -16.68 1.39
C ASN A 40 -17.47 -17.31 0.01
N MET A 41 -16.27 -17.76 -0.23
CA MET A 41 -15.89 -18.51 -1.43
C MET A 41 -15.93 -20.00 -1.11
N VAL A 42 -16.84 -20.69 -1.76
CA VAL A 42 -17.02 -22.13 -1.57
C VAL A 42 -16.17 -22.88 -2.59
N THR A 43 -15.28 -23.72 -2.10
CA THR A 43 -14.44 -24.58 -2.94
C THR A 43 -15.20 -25.80 -3.45
N ALA A 44 -14.71 -26.44 -4.51
CA ALA A 44 -15.32 -27.64 -5.07
C ALA A 44 -15.22 -28.83 -4.11
N LYS A 45 -16.35 -29.39 -3.67
CA LYS A 45 -16.41 -30.62 -2.86
C LYS A 45 -16.50 -31.84 -3.77
N PRO A 46 -15.53 -32.75 -3.76
CA PRO A 46 -15.46 -33.82 -4.76
C PRO A 46 -16.37 -35.03 -4.51
N ILE A 47 -16.79 -35.31 -3.27
CA ILE A 47 -17.75 -36.40 -2.99
C ILE A 47 -19.11 -36.02 -3.58
N GLY A 48 -19.70 -36.92 -4.40
CA GLY A 48 -20.98 -36.67 -5.06
C GLY A 48 -20.90 -35.77 -6.28
N ALA A 49 -19.80 -35.14 -6.57
CA ALA A 49 -19.61 -34.31 -7.77
C ALA A 49 -19.46 -35.17 -9.03
N ASN A 50 -19.78 -34.59 -10.18
CA ASN A 50 -19.53 -35.22 -11.48
C ASN A 50 -18.03 -35.38 -11.72
N LYS A 51 -17.60 -36.60 -12.10
CA LYS A 51 -16.19 -36.87 -12.45
C LYS A 51 -15.85 -36.23 -13.80
N GLY A 52 -14.72 -35.62 -13.86
CA GLY A 52 -14.23 -35.03 -15.12
C GLY A 52 -13.16 -33.99 -14.90
N GLY A 53 -12.70 -33.43 -15.96
CA GLY A 53 -11.73 -32.34 -15.95
C GLY A 53 -11.94 -31.38 -17.08
N SER A 54 -11.45 -30.18 -16.92
CA SER A 54 -11.43 -29.12 -17.92
C SER A 54 -10.06 -28.48 -17.95
N VAL A 55 -9.62 -28.12 -19.14
CA VAL A 55 -8.40 -27.32 -19.37
C VAL A 55 -8.79 -26.16 -20.25
N SER A 56 -8.40 -24.95 -19.88
CA SER A 56 -8.57 -23.73 -20.64
C SER A 56 -7.20 -23.13 -20.94
N VAL A 57 -7.00 -22.73 -22.19
CA VAL A 57 -5.81 -22.03 -22.65
C VAL A 57 -6.26 -20.74 -23.30
N ARG A 58 -5.72 -19.62 -22.85
CA ARG A 58 -5.98 -18.29 -23.41
C ARG A 58 -4.67 -17.60 -23.76
N ALA A 59 -4.74 -16.75 -24.77
CA ALA A 59 -3.69 -15.83 -25.13
C ALA A 59 -4.22 -14.40 -24.99
N ASN A 60 -3.54 -13.58 -24.25
CA ASN A 60 -3.95 -12.21 -23.99
C ASN A 60 -3.00 -11.24 -24.70
N HIS A 61 -3.56 -10.23 -25.35
CA HIS A 61 -2.81 -9.19 -26.04
C HIS A 61 -3.20 -7.81 -25.54
N HIS A 62 -2.22 -7.07 -25.03
CA HIS A 62 -2.39 -5.69 -24.59
C HIS A 62 -1.89 -4.72 -25.68
N THR A 63 -2.80 -4.03 -26.35
CA THR A 63 -2.50 -3.17 -27.51
C THR A 63 -1.66 -1.95 -27.23
N LYS A 64 -1.46 -1.59 -25.97
CA LYS A 64 -0.61 -0.45 -25.54
C LYS A 64 0.70 -0.89 -24.92
N ASN A 65 0.97 -2.18 -24.91
CA ASN A 65 2.23 -2.68 -24.41
C ASN A 65 3.38 -2.20 -25.28
N ILE A 66 4.46 -1.70 -24.68
CA ILE A 66 5.67 -1.26 -25.38
C ILE A 66 6.85 -2.15 -24.98
N ASN A 67 6.86 -2.62 -23.75
CA ASN A 67 7.88 -3.50 -23.20
C ASN A 67 7.24 -4.83 -22.77
N GLY A 68 8.04 -5.90 -22.79
CA GLY A 68 7.56 -7.25 -22.49
C GLY A 68 6.89 -7.94 -23.68
N ASP A 69 6.29 -9.09 -23.45
CA ASP A 69 5.67 -9.89 -24.49
C ASP A 69 4.32 -9.34 -24.94
N ASP A 70 4.14 -9.21 -26.25
CA ASP A 70 2.88 -8.74 -26.84
C ASP A 70 1.71 -9.69 -26.57
N ILE A 71 1.98 -10.98 -26.44
CA ILE A 71 1.00 -12.02 -26.19
C ILE A 71 1.44 -12.83 -24.97
N THR A 72 0.62 -12.81 -23.94
CA THR A 72 0.89 -13.53 -22.70
C THR A 72 -0.07 -14.71 -22.51
N PRO A 73 0.44 -15.85 -21.99
CA PRO A 73 -0.36 -17.05 -21.81
C PRO A 73 -1.22 -16.98 -20.54
N GLU A 74 -2.33 -17.73 -20.59
CA GLU A 74 -3.12 -18.08 -19.43
C GLU A 74 -3.55 -19.55 -19.58
N LEU A 75 -3.22 -20.35 -18.57
CA LEU A 75 -3.55 -21.77 -18.48
C LEU A 75 -4.35 -22.03 -17.22
N ASP A 76 -5.51 -22.65 -17.34
CA ASP A 76 -6.32 -23.08 -16.22
C ASP A 76 -6.69 -24.54 -16.35
N PHE A 77 -6.74 -25.27 -15.24
CA PHE A 77 -7.25 -26.63 -15.24
C PHE A 77 -8.01 -26.94 -13.96
N ILE A 78 -8.94 -27.88 -14.06
CA ILE A 78 -9.61 -28.52 -12.92
C ILE A 78 -9.82 -29.99 -13.24
N TYR A 79 -9.65 -30.86 -12.25
CA TYR A 79 -9.96 -32.27 -12.33
C TYR A 79 -10.64 -32.74 -11.04
N ILE A 80 -11.76 -33.46 -11.17
CA ILE A 80 -12.53 -33.99 -10.05
C ILE A 80 -12.71 -35.48 -10.28
N THR A 81 -12.46 -36.28 -9.25
CA THR A 81 -12.75 -37.71 -9.24
C THR A 81 -13.17 -38.18 -7.87
N ASN A 82 -13.95 -39.22 -7.81
CA ASN A 82 -14.43 -39.80 -6.55
C ASN A 82 -14.65 -41.34 -6.71
N GLY A 83 -14.98 -42.00 -5.64
CA GLY A 83 -15.21 -43.45 -5.68
C GLY A 83 -15.50 -44.03 -4.30
N SER A 84 -15.48 -45.36 -4.19
CA SER A 84 -15.63 -46.05 -2.92
C SER A 84 -14.35 -46.82 -2.58
N TYR A 85 -13.96 -46.80 -1.31
CA TYR A 85 -12.76 -47.50 -0.81
C TYR A 85 -12.96 -47.89 0.67
N LEU A 86 -12.61 -49.08 1.09
CA LEU A 86 -12.71 -49.59 2.47
C LEU A 86 -14.08 -49.35 3.13
N GLY A 87 -15.17 -49.47 2.35
CA GLY A 87 -16.54 -49.30 2.85
C GLY A 87 -17.02 -47.85 2.99
N GLY A 88 -16.19 -46.89 2.60
CA GLY A 88 -16.51 -45.45 2.55
C GLY A 88 -16.47 -44.86 1.14
N SER A 89 -16.87 -43.61 1.00
CA SER A 89 -16.75 -42.81 -0.20
C SER A 89 -15.53 -41.92 -0.09
N TRP A 90 -14.84 -41.71 -1.19
CA TRP A 90 -13.73 -40.78 -1.27
C TRP A 90 -13.91 -39.82 -2.48
N GLY A 91 -13.35 -38.65 -2.38
CA GLY A 91 -13.31 -37.70 -3.46
C GLY A 91 -12.02 -36.90 -3.46
N PHE A 92 -11.56 -36.57 -4.65
CA PHE A 92 -10.37 -35.75 -4.89
C PHE A 92 -10.67 -34.70 -5.96
N ALA A 93 -10.34 -33.47 -5.65
CA ALA A 93 -10.38 -32.34 -6.59
C ALA A 93 -9.01 -31.64 -6.61
N ILE A 94 -8.57 -31.26 -7.78
CA ILE A 94 -7.40 -30.41 -7.98
C ILE A 94 -7.70 -29.40 -9.05
N SER A 95 -7.36 -28.12 -8.80
CA SER A 95 -7.42 -27.06 -9.78
C SER A 95 -6.16 -26.22 -9.71
N GLY A 96 -5.79 -25.63 -10.83
CA GLY A 96 -4.64 -24.75 -10.90
C GLY A 96 -4.74 -23.76 -12.04
N SER A 97 -4.00 -22.69 -11.93
CA SER A 97 -3.90 -21.68 -12.98
C SER A 97 -2.49 -21.09 -13.01
N HIS A 98 -2.05 -20.78 -14.22
CA HIS A 98 -0.88 -19.96 -14.50
C HIS A 98 -1.31 -18.82 -15.39
N GLN A 99 -0.91 -17.59 -15.02
CA GLN A 99 -1.27 -16.39 -15.76
C GLN A 99 -0.09 -15.43 -15.80
N GLU A 100 0.21 -14.94 -16.97
CA GLU A 100 1.19 -13.90 -17.22
C GLU A 100 0.49 -12.68 -17.81
N ARG A 101 0.87 -11.48 -17.39
CA ARG A 101 0.33 -10.20 -17.83
C ARG A 101 1.42 -9.17 -17.99
N HIS A 102 1.49 -8.55 -19.17
CA HIS A 102 2.28 -7.37 -19.42
C HIS A 102 1.36 -6.23 -19.79
N ASN A 103 1.45 -5.12 -19.08
CA ASN A 103 0.59 -3.97 -19.37
C ASN A 103 1.33 -2.66 -19.11
N ARG A 104 0.85 -1.60 -19.76
CA ARG A 104 1.33 -0.24 -19.58
C ARG A 104 0.25 0.65 -18.97
N GLU A 105 0.62 1.40 -17.99
CA GLU A 105 -0.16 2.48 -17.41
C GLU A 105 0.38 3.82 -17.88
N GLU A 106 -0.52 4.71 -18.31
CA GLU A 106 -0.19 6.08 -18.67
C GLU A 106 -1.15 7.03 -17.96
N GLY A 107 -0.61 8.07 -17.34
CA GLY A 107 -1.43 9.01 -16.59
C GLY A 107 -0.68 10.24 -16.12
N THR A 108 -1.35 11.02 -15.30
CA THR A 108 -0.72 12.08 -14.51
C THR A 108 -0.41 11.56 -13.11
N ASN A 109 0.75 11.93 -12.61
CA ASN A 109 1.11 11.67 -11.22
C ASN A 109 0.43 12.68 -10.29
N GLU A 110 0.38 12.33 -9.03
CA GLU A 110 -0.30 13.09 -7.98
C GLU A 110 0.11 14.56 -7.98
N ILE A 111 -0.91 15.40 -7.90
CA ILE A 111 -0.77 16.84 -7.74
C ILE A 111 -1.16 17.15 -6.32
N THR A 112 -0.18 17.59 -5.52
CA THR A 112 -0.47 18.13 -4.20
C THR A 112 -1.02 19.55 -4.37
N TRP A 113 -2.14 19.85 -3.73
CA TRP A 113 -2.75 21.17 -3.74
C TRP A 113 -2.48 21.88 -2.43
N LEU A 114 -1.74 22.98 -2.48
CA LEU A 114 -1.37 23.78 -1.32
C LEU A 114 -2.36 24.93 -1.15
N PRO A 115 -2.98 25.10 0.03
CA PRO A 115 -3.79 26.28 0.31
C PRO A 115 -2.94 27.56 0.36
N SER A 116 -3.53 28.67 -0.06
CA SER A 116 -2.85 29.97 -0.21
C SER A 116 -2.36 30.59 1.09
N ASP A 117 -2.83 30.12 2.22
CA ASP A 117 -2.45 30.56 3.56
C ASP A 117 -1.25 29.78 4.14
N VAL A 118 -0.74 28.78 3.41
CA VAL A 118 0.48 28.06 3.77
C VAL A 118 1.62 28.40 2.83
N ARG A 119 2.85 28.21 3.30
CA ARG A 119 4.05 28.43 2.49
C ARG A 119 4.03 27.51 1.25
N GLY A 120 4.34 28.09 0.10
CA GLY A 120 4.31 27.40 -1.20
C GLY A 120 3.04 27.69 -2.00
N GLY A 121 1.90 27.96 -1.37
CA GLY A 121 0.69 28.42 -2.03
C GLY A 121 0.59 29.94 -2.20
N THR A 122 1.40 30.72 -1.47
CA THR A 122 1.38 32.18 -1.52
C THR A 122 2.05 32.69 -2.80
N VAL A 123 1.38 33.57 -3.52
CA VAL A 123 1.90 34.18 -4.74
C VAL A 123 2.34 35.62 -4.52
N PRO A 124 3.29 36.16 -5.36
CA PRO A 124 3.70 37.56 -5.29
C PRO A 124 2.53 38.56 -5.54
N ALA A 125 2.54 39.67 -4.85
CA ALA A 125 1.55 40.75 -5.08
C ALA A 125 1.59 41.31 -6.52
N SER A 126 2.67 41.09 -7.24
CA SER A 126 2.83 41.46 -8.65
C SER A 126 2.20 40.50 -9.64
N ALA A 127 1.77 39.31 -9.18
CA ALA A 127 1.15 38.31 -10.05
C ALA A 127 -0.20 38.81 -10.61
N VAL A 128 -0.42 38.52 -11.89
CA VAL A 128 -1.72 38.82 -12.54
C VAL A 128 -2.69 37.70 -12.20
N ILE A 129 -3.71 38.01 -11.41
CA ILE A 129 -4.69 37.07 -10.93
C ILE A 129 -6.05 37.31 -11.57
N THR A 130 -6.56 36.28 -12.28
CA THR A 130 -7.97 36.24 -12.72
C THR A 130 -8.70 35.28 -11.79
N SER A 131 -9.72 35.77 -11.06
CA SER A 131 -10.39 34.94 -10.06
C SER A 131 -11.90 35.04 -10.15
N THR A 132 -12.56 33.88 -10.11
CA THR A 132 -14.01 33.74 -9.90
C THR A 132 -14.31 33.02 -8.57
N ASN A 133 -13.35 32.93 -7.66
CA ASN A 133 -13.43 32.24 -6.38
C ASN A 133 -14.63 32.73 -5.55
N GLN A 134 -15.55 31.85 -5.19
CA GLN A 134 -16.73 32.12 -4.38
C GLN A 134 -16.63 31.65 -2.92
N ARG A 135 -15.47 31.15 -2.52
CA ARG A 135 -15.24 30.69 -1.14
C ARG A 135 -15.28 31.88 -0.18
N SER A 136 -16.01 31.72 0.91
CA SER A 136 -16.18 32.76 1.93
C SER A 136 -14.92 33.08 2.73
N ASP A 137 -13.99 32.10 2.79
CA ASP A 137 -12.68 32.21 3.46
C ASP A 137 -11.62 32.92 2.58
N GLY A 138 -11.89 33.06 1.28
CA GLY A 138 -10.97 33.66 0.31
C GLY A 138 -9.76 32.76 -0.02
N VAL A 139 -9.66 31.58 0.59
CA VAL A 139 -8.55 30.64 0.34
C VAL A 139 -8.65 30.07 -1.07
N TYR A 140 -7.52 29.97 -1.75
CA TYR A 140 -7.40 29.23 -3.01
C TYR A 140 -6.35 28.11 -2.87
N PHE A 141 -6.44 27.12 -3.75
CA PHE A 141 -5.55 25.97 -3.76
C PHE A 141 -4.67 26.01 -5.01
N TYR A 142 -3.37 26.00 -4.77
CA TYR A 142 -2.34 26.08 -5.81
C TYR A 142 -1.72 24.67 -6.03
N PRO A 143 -1.56 24.18 -7.26
CA PRO A 143 -0.92 22.88 -7.52
C PRO A 143 0.59 22.99 -7.28
N GLU A 144 1.15 22.05 -6.53
CA GLU A 144 2.58 22.00 -6.26
C GLU A 144 3.38 21.40 -7.43
N SER A 145 2.78 20.46 -8.14
CA SER A 145 3.45 19.79 -9.27
C SER A 145 2.45 19.31 -10.32
N LEU A 146 2.95 19.07 -11.50
CA LEU A 146 2.29 18.30 -12.55
C LEU A 146 3.32 17.43 -13.24
N ALA A 147 3.08 16.12 -13.26
CA ALA A 147 3.94 15.16 -13.90
C ALA A 147 3.11 14.13 -14.70
N TYR A 148 3.73 13.56 -15.71
CA TYR A 148 3.19 12.46 -16.50
C TYR A 148 3.89 11.18 -16.10
N LYS A 149 3.11 10.12 -15.93
CA LYS A 149 3.61 8.81 -15.53
C LYS A 149 3.39 7.80 -16.64
N PHE A 150 4.45 7.03 -16.91
CA PHE A 150 4.45 5.89 -17.80
C PHE A 150 5.05 4.73 -17.04
N LYS A 151 4.27 3.66 -16.86
CA LYS A 151 4.69 2.51 -16.07
C LYS A 151 4.39 1.23 -16.83
N ASP A 152 5.41 0.43 -17.05
CA ASP A 152 5.31 -0.92 -17.61
C ASP A 152 5.30 -1.90 -16.45
N ASN A 153 4.27 -2.74 -16.40
CA ASN A 153 4.08 -3.74 -15.36
C ASN A 153 4.11 -5.13 -15.98
N GLU A 154 4.82 -6.02 -15.32
CA GLU A 154 4.84 -7.45 -15.60
C GLU A 154 4.34 -8.16 -14.35
N SER A 155 3.44 -9.13 -14.52
CA SER A 155 2.96 -9.94 -13.41
C SER A 155 2.79 -11.38 -13.83
N GLU A 156 3.22 -12.27 -12.97
CA GLU A 156 3.02 -13.72 -13.10
C GLU A 156 2.25 -14.20 -11.88
N ARG A 157 1.27 -15.07 -12.09
CA ARG A 157 0.46 -15.64 -11.03
C ARG A 157 0.26 -17.13 -11.21
N ASP A 158 0.62 -17.86 -10.17
CA ASP A 158 0.43 -19.31 -10.07
C ASP A 158 -0.51 -19.64 -8.92
N ASN A 159 -1.48 -20.50 -9.18
CA ASN A 159 -2.40 -21.00 -8.15
C ASN A 159 -2.51 -22.51 -8.25
N LEU A 160 -2.57 -23.17 -7.10
CA LEU A 160 -2.89 -24.57 -6.97
C LEU A 160 -3.82 -24.75 -5.77
N GLN A 161 -4.91 -25.47 -5.99
CA GLN A 161 -5.86 -25.84 -4.94
C GLN A 161 -6.13 -27.32 -5.02
N THR A 162 -6.18 -27.99 -3.87
CA THR A 162 -6.41 -29.43 -3.77
C THR A 162 -7.38 -29.69 -2.62
N THR A 163 -8.41 -30.49 -2.86
CA THR A 163 -9.36 -30.96 -1.85
C THR A 163 -9.41 -32.48 -1.88
N LEU A 164 -9.21 -33.10 -0.73
CA LEU A 164 -9.39 -34.53 -0.50
C LEU A 164 -10.49 -34.75 0.53
N GLN A 165 -11.48 -35.57 0.19
CA GLN A 165 -12.55 -35.95 1.10
C GLN A 165 -12.61 -37.46 1.31
N TYR A 166 -12.94 -37.85 2.53
CA TYR A 166 -13.27 -39.23 2.86
C TYR A 166 -14.47 -39.30 3.80
N GLU A 167 -15.50 -40.00 3.37
CA GLU A 167 -16.73 -40.25 4.11
C GLU A 167 -16.74 -41.71 4.58
N PHE A 168 -16.90 -41.92 5.87
CA PHE A 168 -17.07 -43.24 6.46
C PHE A 168 -18.11 -43.23 7.57
N GLY A 169 -19.17 -43.97 7.36
CA GLY A 169 -20.31 -44.00 8.28
C GLY A 169 -21.03 -42.64 8.35
N ARG A 170 -20.97 -42.01 9.51
CA ARG A 170 -21.54 -40.68 9.75
C ARG A 170 -20.52 -39.55 9.81
N MET A 171 -19.32 -39.78 9.34
CA MET A 171 -18.24 -38.80 9.38
C MET A 171 -17.71 -38.51 7.98
N VAL A 172 -17.61 -37.22 7.64
CA VAL A 172 -16.89 -36.72 6.48
C VAL A 172 -15.64 -36.00 6.96
N THR A 173 -14.51 -36.36 6.44
CA THR A 173 -13.24 -35.68 6.67
C THR A 173 -12.83 -34.98 5.38
N THR A 174 -12.55 -33.68 5.45
CA THR A 174 -12.07 -32.86 4.32
C THR A 174 -10.69 -32.34 4.65
N LEU A 175 -9.75 -32.47 3.72
CA LEU A 175 -8.44 -31.85 3.74
C LEU A 175 -8.35 -30.91 2.54
N ASP A 176 -8.13 -29.63 2.80
CA ASP A 176 -7.92 -28.59 1.79
C ASP A 176 -6.49 -28.06 1.86
N TYR A 177 -5.89 -27.85 0.69
CA TYR A 177 -4.60 -27.19 0.57
C TYR A 177 -4.64 -26.23 -0.61
N THR A 178 -4.27 -24.97 -0.36
CA THR A 178 -4.19 -23.93 -1.36
C THR A 178 -2.84 -23.24 -1.31
N VAL A 179 -2.24 -23.03 -2.48
CA VAL A 179 -1.07 -22.18 -2.62
C VAL A 179 -1.29 -21.21 -3.76
N SER A 180 -0.91 -19.96 -3.54
CA SER A 180 -0.95 -18.89 -4.52
C SER A 180 0.35 -18.12 -4.47
N SER A 181 0.94 -17.87 -5.63
CA SER A 181 2.11 -17.02 -5.78
C SER A 181 1.81 -15.98 -6.85
N THR A 182 2.08 -14.72 -6.56
CA THR A 182 1.98 -13.62 -7.53
C THR A 182 3.24 -12.79 -7.47
N SER A 183 3.95 -12.68 -8.58
CA SER A 183 5.08 -11.77 -8.72
C SER A 183 4.66 -10.53 -9.52
N PHE A 184 5.25 -9.40 -9.15
CA PHE A 184 5.09 -8.12 -9.85
C PHE A 184 6.45 -7.51 -10.07
N ASP A 185 6.75 -7.22 -11.31
CA ASP A 185 7.88 -6.42 -11.72
C ASP A 185 7.36 -5.18 -12.43
N PHE A 186 7.99 -4.04 -12.16
CA PHE A 186 7.67 -2.84 -12.89
C PHE A 186 8.88 -1.95 -13.10
N THR A 187 8.82 -1.24 -14.22
CA THR A 187 9.66 -0.07 -14.49
C THR A 187 8.78 1.08 -14.91
N GLY A 188 9.11 2.28 -14.48
CA GLY A 188 8.31 3.45 -14.78
C GLY A 188 9.14 4.72 -14.87
N ILE A 189 8.58 5.69 -15.59
CA ILE A 189 9.11 7.05 -15.66
C ILE A 189 8.00 8.00 -15.25
N THR A 190 8.32 8.86 -14.29
CA THR A 190 7.50 10.02 -13.97
C THR A 190 8.26 11.26 -14.40
N THR A 191 7.70 12.04 -15.32
CA THR A 191 8.37 13.24 -15.88
C THR A 191 7.51 14.47 -15.68
N GLY A 192 8.08 15.54 -15.13
CA GLY A 192 7.29 16.73 -14.83
C GLY A 192 8.04 17.86 -14.15
N SER A 193 7.29 18.78 -13.61
CA SER A 193 7.84 19.94 -12.94
C SER A 193 7.08 20.32 -11.68
N TYR A 194 7.81 20.83 -10.71
CA TYR A 194 7.24 21.47 -9.53
C TYR A 194 6.93 22.93 -9.83
N PHE A 195 5.88 23.44 -9.19
CA PHE A 195 5.49 24.84 -9.23
C PHE A 195 5.60 25.44 -7.83
N ALA A 196 6.17 26.63 -7.77
CA ALA A 196 6.24 27.37 -6.52
C ALA A 196 5.39 28.63 -6.63
N GLY A 197 4.44 28.80 -5.74
CA GLY A 197 3.56 29.96 -5.72
C GLY A 197 4.31 31.28 -5.76
N TRP A 198 5.43 31.40 -5.05
CA TRP A 198 6.25 32.62 -5.02
C TRP A 198 6.90 33.02 -6.36
N ASN A 199 6.98 32.11 -7.32
CA ASN A 199 7.47 32.37 -8.69
C ASN A 199 6.34 32.58 -9.69
N THR A 200 5.08 32.60 -9.23
CA THR A 200 3.92 32.74 -10.11
C THR A 200 3.80 34.17 -10.63
N THR A 201 3.69 34.31 -11.94
CA THR A 201 3.47 35.59 -12.62
C THR A 201 2.06 35.76 -13.10
N GLN A 202 1.36 34.68 -13.41
CA GLN A 202 -0.05 34.67 -13.82
C GLN A 202 -0.77 33.46 -13.26
N MET A 203 -2.06 33.66 -12.87
CA MET A 203 -2.91 32.52 -12.52
C MET A 203 -4.40 32.80 -12.73
N THR A 204 -5.16 31.73 -12.97
CA THR A 204 -6.62 31.75 -13.05
C THR A 204 -7.20 30.85 -11.96
N ILE A 205 -8.09 31.38 -11.14
CA ILE A 205 -8.76 30.70 -10.04
C ILE A 205 -10.23 30.51 -10.39
N ASN A 206 -10.74 29.29 -10.30
CA ASN A 206 -12.14 28.96 -10.56
C ASN A 206 -13.06 29.29 -9.37
N GLU A 207 -14.36 29.07 -9.53
CA GLU A 207 -15.39 29.34 -8.52
C GLU A 207 -15.19 28.56 -7.20
N ASN A 208 -14.56 27.39 -7.26
CA ASN A 208 -14.29 26.53 -6.09
C ASN A 208 -12.97 26.87 -5.38
N GLY A 209 -12.24 27.86 -5.88
CA GLY A 209 -10.94 28.26 -5.33
C GLY A 209 -9.77 27.45 -5.85
N ALA A 210 -9.92 26.60 -6.86
CA ALA A 210 -8.80 25.89 -7.47
C ALA A 210 -8.11 26.76 -8.52
N VAL A 211 -6.76 26.79 -8.49
CA VAL A 211 -5.96 27.45 -9.53
C VAL A 211 -5.88 26.52 -10.72
N ILE A 212 -6.65 26.79 -11.75
CA ILE A 212 -6.80 25.94 -12.94
C ILE A 212 -5.80 26.24 -14.05
N GLN A 213 -5.20 27.41 -14.02
CA GLN A 213 -4.12 27.80 -14.93
C GLN A 213 -3.10 28.62 -14.17
N GLY A 214 -1.83 28.46 -14.48
CA GLY A 214 -0.77 29.27 -13.89
C GLY A 214 0.50 29.26 -14.71
N THR A 215 1.27 30.34 -14.58
CA THR A 215 2.60 30.47 -15.13
C THR A 215 3.55 30.84 -14.00
N SER A 216 4.60 30.05 -13.85
CA SER A 216 5.70 30.27 -12.92
C SER A 216 6.94 30.65 -13.72
N GLU A 217 7.59 31.74 -13.36
CA GLU A 217 8.84 32.19 -13.95
C GLU A 217 9.92 32.32 -12.88
N ALA A 218 11.04 31.67 -13.10
CA ALA A 218 12.20 31.70 -12.19
C ALA A 218 13.45 32.10 -12.95
N PRO A 219 13.60 33.37 -13.33
CA PRO A 219 14.80 33.80 -14.02
C PRO A 219 16.03 33.68 -13.11
N GLY A 220 16.96 32.85 -13.50
CA GLY A 220 18.24 32.69 -12.82
C GLY A 220 18.29 31.80 -11.59
N ASN A 221 17.16 31.23 -11.17
CA ASN A 221 17.05 30.28 -10.07
C ASN A 221 16.29 29.06 -10.59
N GLY A 222 16.97 28.20 -11.34
CA GLY A 222 16.34 27.12 -12.06
C GLY A 222 15.43 26.25 -11.23
N ASP A 223 14.16 26.40 -11.45
CA ASP A 223 13.19 25.38 -11.07
C ASP A 223 13.43 24.15 -11.97
N SER A 224 13.43 22.97 -11.39
CA SER A 224 13.87 21.78 -12.08
C SER A 224 12.76 21.10 -12.84
N TRP A 225 13.04 20.71 -14.07
CA TRP A 225 12.38 19.58 -14.69
C TRP A 225 12.91 18.31 -14.05
N GLN A 226 12.03 17.41 -13.67
CA GLN A 226 12.39 16.19 -12.97
C GLN A 226 11.94 14.98 -13.77
N ASN A 227 12.81 13.99 -13.83
CA ASN A 227 12.49 12.66 -14.30
C ASN A 227 12.82 11.67 -13.20
N ASP A 228 11.82 10.94 -12.76
CA ASP A 228 11.95 9.88 -11.79
C ASP A 228 11.89 8.54 -12.53
N PHE A 229 12.99 7.81 -12.51
CA PHE A 229 12.99 6.42 -12.94
C PHE A 229 12.56 5.55 -11.75
N GLU A 230 11.43 4.92 -11.88
CA GLU A 230 10.86 4.05 -10.87
C GLU A 230 11.06 2.58 -11.26
N TYR A 231 11.42 1.75 -10.31
CA TYR A 231 11.44 0.32 -10.52
C TYR A 231 11.15 -0.41 -9.21
N GLY A 232 10.59 -1.59 -9.33
CA GLY A 232 10.31 -2.43 -8.17
C GLY A 232 9.97 -3.84 -8.58
N ASN A 233 10.14 -4.72 -7.62
CA ASN A 233 9.86 -6.12 -7.76
C ASN A 233 9.32 -6.61 -6.42
N SER A 234 8.22 -7.33 -6.45
CA SER A 234 7.60 -7.87 -5.25
C SER A 234 6.89 -9.19 -5.53
N SER A 235 6.76 -10.02 -4.52
CA SER A 235 5.98 -11.24 -4.59
C SER A 235 4.99 -11.34 -3.43
N ASN A 236 3.78 -11.80 -3.73
CA ASN A 236 2.80 -12.24 -2.74
C ASN A 236 2.78 -13.77 -2.77
N ASN A 237 3.00 -14.40 -1.64
CA ASN A 237 2.95 -15.85 -1.50
C ASN A 237 1.96 -16.21 -0.39
N ASN A 238 0.94 -16.98 -0.74
CA ASN A 238 -0.09 -17.41 0.19
C ASN A 238 -0.10 -18.94 0.24
N LYS A 239 -0.16 -19.49 1.43
CA LYS A 239 -0.37 -20.91 1.68
C LYS A 239 -1.46 -21.06 2.71
N SER A 240 -2.33 -22.02 2.49
CA SER A 240 -3.43 -22.33 3.41
C SER A 240 -3.67 -23.83 3.45
N MET A 241 -3.86 -24.35 4.63
CA MET A 241 -4.19 -25.74 4.89
C MET A 241 -5.34 -25.82 5.87
N GLY A 242 -6.36 -26.59 5.55
CA GLY A 242 -7.52 -26.82 6.41
C GLY A 242 -7.78 -28.31 6.59
N ILE A 243 -8.19 -28.70 7.79
CA ILE A 243 -8.73 -30.03 8.08
C ILE A 243 -10.08 -29.85 8.77
N ASN A 244 -11.12 -30.42 8.16
CA ASN A 244 -12.47 -30.35 8.64
C ASN A 244 -13.01 -31.77 8.91
N PHE A 245 -13.65 -31.95 10.06
CA PHE A 245 -14.36 -33.17 10.45
C PHE A 245 -15.82 -32.83 10.65
N ASP A 246 -16.65 -33.34 9.81
CA ASP A 246 -18.12 -33.20 9.89
C ASP A 246 -18.73 -34.55 10.37
N PHE A 247 -19.35 -34.53 11.53
CA PHE A 247 -19.79 -35.72 12.21
C PHE A 247 -21.28 -35.65 12.60
N GLU A 248 -22.13 -36.47 11.96
CA GLU A 248 -23.52 -36.67 12.35
C GLU A 248 -23.59 -37.53 13.61
N VAL A 249 -23.69 -36.91 14.78
CA VAL A 249 -23.78 -37.60 16.05
C VAL A 249 -25.05 -38.49 16.11
N ASN A 250 -26.16 -37.93 15.67
CA ASN A 250 -27.41 -38.59 15.44
C ASN A 250 -28.24 -37.81 14.40
N ASP A 251 -29.47 -38.24 14.14
CA ASP A 251 -30.35 -37.66 13.11
C ASP A 251 -30.73 -36.19 13.38
N ASN A 252 -30.50 -35.69 14.60
CA ASN A 252 -30.81 -34.32 15.00
C ASN A 252 -29.59 -33.46 15.31
N LEU A 253 -28.42 -34.04 15.51
CA LEU A 253 -27.20 -33.31 15.91
C LEU A 253 -26.04 -33.60 14.98
N ASN A 254 -25.52 -32.56 14.39
CA ASN A 254 -24.27 -32.56 13.65
C ASN A 254 -23.20 -31.69 14.37
N LEU A 255 -21.96 -32.15 14.39
CA LEU A 255 -20.79 -31.43 14.93
C LEU A 255 -19.74 -31.31 13.86
N THR A 256 -19.24 -30.10 13.64
CA THR A 256 -18.14 -29.78 12.75
C THR A 256 -16.95 -29.27 13.54
N LEU A 257 -15.80 -29.90 13.40
CA LEU A 257 -14.52 -29.45 13.95
C LEU A 257 -13.61 -29.05 12.79
N ASP A 258 -13.13 -27.81 12.85
CA ASP A 258 -12.30 -27.22 11.79
C ASP A 258 -10.98 -26.71 12.36
N PHE A 259 -9.89 -27.07 11.71
CA PHE A 259 -8.55 -26.54 11.92
C PHE A 259 -8.07 -25.86 10.65
N HIS A 260 -7.60 -24.63 10.78
CA HIS A 260 -7.08 -23.87 9.68
C HIS A 260 -5.75 -23.22 10.05
N ASP A 261 -4.78 -23.35 9.15
CA ASP A 261 -3.46 -22.72 9.21
C ASP A 261 -3.17 -22.02 7.89
N SER A 262 -2.77 -20.77 7.94
CA SER A 262 -2.43 -20.03 6.74
C SER A 262 -1.31 -19.01 6.96
N VAL A 263 -0.49 -18.82 5.93
CA VAL A 263 0.57 -17.84 5.87
C VAL A 263 0.42 -17.03 4.59
N ALA A 264 0.42 -15.71 4.73
CA ALA A 264 0.42 -14.78 3.61
C ALA A 264 1.63 -13.85 3.74
N GLY A 265 2.53 -13.88 2.76
CA GLY A 265 3.75 -13.08 2.75
C GLY A 265 3.79 -12.13 1.56
N PHE A 266 4.20 -10.90 1.80
CA PHE A 266 4.55 -9.92 0.78
C PHE A 266 6.02 -9.56 0.94
N LYS A 267 6.83 -9.95 -0.03
CA LYS A 267 8.29 -9.78 0.02
C LYS A 267 8.78 -9.12 -1.25
N GLY A 268 9.77 -8.22 -1.10
CA GLY A 268 10.66 -7.91 -2.20
C GLY A 268 11.51 -9.15 -2.52
N THR A 269 11.82 -9.41 -3.78
CA THR A 269 12.78 -10.47 -4.10
C THR A 269 14.20 -10.04 -3.70
N PRO A 270 15.09 -10.97 -3.28
CA PRO A 270 16.48 -10.63 -3.02
C PRO A 270 17.11 -9.89 -4.20
N GLY A 271 17.64 -8.69 -3.97
CA GLY A 271 18.10 -7.79 -5.02
C GLY A 271 17.00 -7.01 -5.75
N GLY A 272 15.73 -7.23 -5.39
CA GLY A 272 14.57 -6.47 -5.84
C GLY A 272 14.03 -5.59 -4.71
N THR A 273 13.49 -4.47 -5.04
CA THR A 273 12.97 -3.48 -4.11
C THR A 273 11.56 -3.14 -4.52
N GLN A 274 10.70 -2.93 -3.54
CA GLN A 274 9.29 -2.74 -3.82
C GLN A 274 8.97 -1.45 -4.58
N ASN A 275 9.72 -0.41 -4.30
CA ASN A 275 9.52 0.88 -4.98
C ASN A 275 10.78 1.72 -4.83
N ASN A 276 11.61 1.70 -5.85
CA ASN A 276 12.79 2.54 -5.91
C ASN A 276 12.57 3.67 -6.89
N VAL A 277 13.07 4.83 -6.52
CA VAL A 277 13.01 6.02 -7.33
C VAL A 277 14.41 6.59 -7.49
N LEU A 278 14.87 6.64 -8.72
CA LEU A 278 16.11 7.30 -9.12
C LEU A 278 15.75 8.61 -9.81
N GLN A 279 16.02 9.73 -9.14
CA GLN A 279 15.65 11.05 -9.66
C GLN A 279 16.76 11.66 -10.48
N PHE A 280 16.39 12.16 -11.65
CA PHE A 280 17.22 12.95 -12.53
C PHE A 280 16.60 14.33 -12.70
N SER A 281 17.42 15.37 -12.69
CA SER A 281 16.91 16.74 -12.87
C SER A 281 17.90 17.61 -13.61
N ASN A 282 17.38 18.69 -14.19
CA ASN A 282 18.19 19.73 -14.85
C ASN A 282 18.68 20.79 -13.86
N GLY A 283 19.01 20.42 -12.69
CA GLY A 283 19.53 21.33 -11.68
C GLY A 283 20.00 20.55 -10.49
N ALA A 284 21.21 20.81 -10.06
CA ALA A 284 21.73 20.23 -8.86
C ALA A 284 21.12 20.92 -7.65
N TRP A 285 20.30 20.21 -6.91
CA TRP A 285 20.09 20.50 -5.51
C TRP A 285 21.29 19.96 -4.73
N ALA A 286 22.40 20.66 -4.75
CA ALA A 286 23.42 20.48 -3.73
C ALA A 286 22.89 21.18 -2.50
N GLY A 287 22.28 20.43 -1.57
CA GLY A 287 21.82 20.85 -0.26
C GLY A 287 21.70 22.37 -0.04
N TRP A 288 20.57 22.99 -0.41
CA TRP A 288 20.21 24.40 -0.15
C TRP A 288 21.16 25.50 -0.67
N ASP A 289 22.34 25.18 -1.18
CA ASP A 289 23.21 26.14 -1.88
C ASP A 289 23.00 26.00 -3.38
N TRP A 290 22.46 27.03 -3.95
CA TRP A 290 22.23 27.22 -5.38
C TRP A 290 23.58 27.37 -6.10
N TRP A 291 24.22 26.26 -6.45
CA TRP A 291 25.38 26.32 -7.30
C TRP A 291 24.95 26.04 -8.74
N PRO A 292 25.23 26.97 -9.65
CA PRO A 292 25.01 26.69 -11.06
C PRO A 292 25.86 25.50 -11.47
N VAL A 293 25.23 24.55 -12.14
CA VAL A 293 25.98 23.60 -12.96
C VAL A 293 26.69 24.46 -14.01
N GLN A 294 28.00 24.61 -13.91
CA GLN A 294 28.77 25.54 -14.77
C GLN A 294 28.69 25.20 -16.26
N GLU A 295 28.09 24.08 -16.64
CA GLU A 295 28.03 23.54 -17.98
C GLU A 295 26.63 23.13 -18.45
N ALA A 296 25.56 23.36 -17.68
CA ALA A 296 24.21 23.10 -18.19
C ALA A 296 23.88 24.07 -19.32
N SER A 297 23.49 23.52 -20.45
CA SER A 297 23.27 24.30 -21.67
C SER A 297 21.97 25.10 -21.65
N GLY A 298 21.05 24.83 -20.69
CA GLY A 298 19.79 25.55 -20.58
C GLY A 298 19.06 25.41 -19.27
N TYR A 299 18.24 26.41 -18.94
CA TYR A 299 17.38 26.44 -17.75
C TYR A 299 15.94 26.63 -18.15
N LEU A 300 15.03 26.01 -17.39
CA LEU A 300 13.62 26.30 -17.52
C LEU A 300 13.32 27.71 -16.99
N ARG A 301 13.02 28.63 -17.90
CA ARG A 301 12.67 29.99 -17.56
C ARG A 301 11.25 30.14 -17.07
N ALA A 302 10.32 29.53 -17.80
CA ALA A 302 8.90 29.58 -17.50
C ALA A 302 8.24 28.23 -17.66
N ARG A 303 7.30 27.96 -16.78
CA ARG A 303 6.47 26.78 -16.81
C ARG A 303 5.04 27.18 -16.61
N SER A 304 4.15 26.60 -17.38
CA SER A 304 2.73 26.87 -17.28
C SER A 304 1.97 25.56 -17.20
N PHE A 305 0.91 25.55 -16.42
CA PHE A 305 -0.03 24.46 -16.35
C PHE A 305 -1.43 24.91 -16.71
N ASP A 306 -2.21 24.00 -17.30
CA ASP A 306 -3.60 24.20 -17.67
C ASP A 306 -4.43 22.95 -17.36
N PHE A 307 -5.37 23.09 -16.41
CA PHE A 307 -6.31 22.04 -15.97
C PHE A 307 -7.72 22.22 -16.55
N ASN A 308 -7.92 23.05 -17.56
CA ASN A 308 -9.22 23.16 -18.21
C ASN A 308 -9.66 21.89 -18.94
N ASN A 309 -8.71 21.02 -19.25
CA ASN A 309 -8.96 19.66 -19.72
C ASN A 309 -8.94 18.67 -18.54
N LYS A 310 -9.50 17.47 -18.75
CA LYS A 310 -9.55 16.42 -17.72
C LYS A 310 -8.17 16.00 -17.20
N VAL A 311 -7.14 16.21 -18.00
CA VAL A 311 -5.74 15.95 -17.68
C VAL A 311 -4.99 17.27 -17.84
N GLY A 312 -4.19 17.65 -16.85
CA GLY A 312 -3.43 18.89 -16.89
C GLY A 312 -2.43 18.91 -18.04
N ALA A 313 -2.36 20.02 -18.73
CA ALA A 313 -1.34 20.27 -19.73
C ALA A 313 -0.19 21.09 -19.14
N LEU A 314 1.04 20.64 -19.37
CA LEU A 314 2.26 21.30 -18.95
C LEU A 314 2.99 21.87 -20.16
N THR A 315 3.34 23.14 -20.08
CA THR A 315 4.18 23.82 -21.08
C THR A 315 5.37 24.46 -20.41
N TRP A 316 6.48 24.58 -21.14
CA TRP A 316 7.68 25.24 -20.63
C TRP A 316 8.39 26.05 -21.72
N ASN A 317 9.25 26.93 -21.25
CA ASN A 317 10.13 27.72 -22.08
C ASN A 317 11.55 27.70 -21.50
N MET A 318 12.55 27.56 -22.35
CA MET A 318 13.98 27.56 -21.99
C MET A 318 14.57 28.94 -22.05
N ASP A 319 15.48 29.23 -21.12
CA ASP A 319 16.33 30.41 -21.20
C ASP A 319 17.75 29.96 -21.48
N LYS A 320 18.30 30.41 -22.59
CA LYS A 320 19.69 30.18 -22.95
C LYS A 320 20.69 31.06 -22.18
N ASN A 321 20.19 32.07 -21.45
CA ASN A 321 21.03 32.96 -20.68
C ASN A 321 20.88 32.64 -19.18
N PHE A 322 21.89 32.02 -18.63
CA PHE A 322 21.96 31.80 -17.20
C PHE A 322 23.01 32.73 -16.57
N GLN A 323 22.61 33.49 -15.56
CA GLN A 323 23.47 34.47 -14.86
C GLN A 323 24.30 35.38 -15.79
N GLY A 324 23.80 35.66 -16.98
CA GLY A 324 24.44 36.55 -17.97
C GLY A 324 25.38 35.84 -18.96
N ALA A 325 25.52 34.51 -18.86
CA ALA A 325 26.25 33.74 -19.87
C ALA A 325 25.27 33.19 -20.93
N ASP A 326 25.55 33.43 -22.21
CA ASP A 326 24.79 32.80 -23.31
C ASP A 326 25.26 31.35 -23.48
N THR A 327 24.44 30.38 -23.07
CA THR A 327 24.75 28.96 -23.23
C THR A 327 24.50 28.45 -24.65
N GLY A 328 23.85 29.25 -25.50
CA GLY A 328 23.49 28.84 -26.86
C GLY A 328 22.32 27.84 -26.95
N ALA A 329 21.85 27.31 -25.85
CA ALA A 329 20.75 26.32 -25.84
C ALA A 329 19.44 26.92 -26.34
N THR A 330 18.81 26.24 -27.26
CA THR A 330 17.47 26.59 -27.79
C THR A 330 16.40 25.59 -27.42
N GLU A 331 16.81 24.39 -27.04
CA GLU A 331 15.93 23.30 -26.63
C GLU A 331 16.54 22.57 -25.42
N PHE A 332 15.72 21.94 -24.64
CA PHE A 332 16.11 21.03 -23.58
C PHE A 332 16.61 19.71 -24.19
N ASP A 333 17.74 19.21 -23.74
CA ASP A 333 18.29 17.93 -24.17
C ASP A 333 18.84 17.10 -22.99
N GLY A 334 19.35 15.90 -23.27
CA GLY A 334 19.83 14.98 -22.25
C GLY A 334 21.06 15.49 -21.50
N SER A 335 21.86 16.36 -22.09
CA SER A 335 23.03 16.96 -21.46
C SER A 335 22.66 17.96 -20.35
N ASP A 336 21.42 18.38 -20.31
CA ASP A 336 20.88 19.25 -19.26
C ASP A 336 20.47 18.49 -17.99
N MET A 337 20.51 17.15 -17.99
CA MET A 337 20.01 16.31 -16.92
C MET A 337 21.14 15.52 -16.24
N GLY A 338 21.00 15.32 -14.95
CA GLY A 338 21.90 14.50 -14.16
C GLY A 338 21.23 13.84 -12.96
N PRO A 339 21.85 12.82 -12.37
CA PRO A 339 21.37 12.16 -11.15
C PRO A 339 21.26 13.16 -10.00
N ARG A 340 20.13 13.14 -9.30
CA ARG A 340 19.84 14.06 -8.19
C ARG A 340 19.79 13.36 -6.85
N GLN A 341 18.93 12.39 -6.71
CA GLN A 341 18.76 11.61 -5.49
C GLN A 341 18.13 10.25 -5.80
N ALA A 342 18.34 9.30 -4.92
CA ALA A 342 17.72 8.00 -5.00
C ALA A 342 16.97 7.70 -3.71
N PHE A 343 15.81 7.08 -3.85
CA PHE A 343 15.03 6.53 -2.74
C PHE A 343 14.92 5.03 -2.96
N LEU A 344 15.37 4.25 -2.00
CA LEU A 344 15.34 2.80 -2.05
C LEU A 344 14.51 2.29 -0.89
N ASN A 345 13.40 1.64 -1.21
CA ASN A 345 12.46 1.11 -0.24
C ASN A 345 12.39 -0.40 -0.37
N TYR A 346 12.54 -1.08 0.74
CA TYR A 346 12.26 -2.49 0.86
C TYR A 346 11.30 -2.72 2.03
N GLN A 347 10.35 -3.61 1.84
CA GLN A 347 9.42 -4.00 2.88
C GLN A 347 9.14 -5.50 2.80
N ASP A 348 9.17 -6.14 3.96
CA ASP A 348 8.79 -7.52 4.15
C ASP A 348 7.62 -7.59 5.13
N ARG A 349 6.53 -8.23 4.71
CA ARG A 349 5.33 -8.42 5.52
C ARG A 349 4.93 -9.87 5.51
N GLU A 350 4.58 -10.38 6.67
CA GLU A 350 4.06 -11.72 6.79
C GLU A 350 2.89 -11.73 7.77
N SER A 351 1.83 -12.42 7.42
CA SER A 351 0.67 -12.66 8.27
C SER A 351 0.45 -14.16 8.38
N GLU A 352 0.53 -14.67 9.60
CA GLU A 352 0.21 -16.05 9.94
C GLU A 352 -1.15 -16.08 10.66
N LEU A 353 -2.00 -17.04 10.34
CA LEU A 353 -3.28 -17.24 10.99
C LEU A 353 -3.47 -18.71 11.34
N ASN A 354 -3.73 -18.96 12.61
CA ASN A 354 -4.09 -20.26 13.15
C ASN A 354 -5.50 -20.20 13.71
N GLN A 355 -6.36 -21.12 13.33
CA GLN A 355 -7.75 -21.17 13.80
C GLN A 355 -8.18 -22.58 14.19
N LEU A 356 -8.89 -22.67 15.30
CA LEU A 356 -9.66 -23.82 15.72
C LEU A 356 -11.11 -23.42 15.89
N GLN A 357 -12.04 -24.14 15.28
CA GLN A 357 -13.46 -23.89 15.38
C GLN A 357 -14.25 -25.15 15.64
N LEU A 358 -15.23 -25.09 16.54
CA LEU A 358 -16.22 -26.11 16.75
C LEU A 358 -17.62 -25.52 16.51
N ILE A 359 -18.40 -26.16 15.64
CA ILE A 359 -19.78 -25.79 15.32
C ILE A 359 -20.68 -26.97 15.60
N GLY A 360 -21.81 -26.76 16.28
CA GLY A 360 -22.87 -27.72 16.43
C GLY A 360 -24.15 -27.22 15.76
N SER A 361 -24.84 -28.09 15.05
CA SER A 361 -26.16 -27.82 14.49
C SER A 361 -27.14 -28.88 15.02
N TRP A 362 -28.18 -28.42 15.72
CA TRP A 362 -29.22 -29.28 16.23
C TRP A 362 -30.55 -28.96 15.54
N GLU A 363 -31.17 -29.99 14.97
CA GLU A 363 -32.48 -29.94 14.30
C GLU A 363 -33.61 -30.36 15.24
N ASN A 364 -34.69 -29.57 15.31
CA ASN A 364 -35.86 -29.84 16.17
C ASN A 364 -36.93 -30.71 15.45
N ASN A 365 -36.52 -31.82 14.89
CA ASN A 365 -37.38 -32.70 14.09
C ASN A 365 -38.58 -33.26 14.86
N ASP A 366 -38.47 -33.37 16.18
CA ASP A 366 -39.48 -33.94 17.06
C ASP A 366 -40.36 -32.88 17.76
N GLY A 367 -40.16 -31.58 17.51
CA GLY A 367 -40.90 -30.48 18.15
C GLY A 367 -40.71 -30.40 19.67
N ILE A 368 -39.57 -30.87 20.19
CA ILE A 368 -39.31 -31.07 21.63
C ILE A 368 -39.36 -29.76 22.42
N ILE A 369 -38.84 -28.67 21.83
CA ILE A 369 -38.71 -27.37 22.53
C ILE A 369 -39.91 -26.47 22.21
N MET A 370 -40.16 -26.18 20.95
CA MET A 370 -41.21 -25.29 20.47
C MET A 370 -41.46 -25.60 18.98
N ASP A 371 -42.72 -25.73 18.58
CA ASP A 371 -43.04 -26.09 17.18
C ASP A 371 -42.50 -25.13 16.14
N SER A 372 -42.35 -23.86 16.50
CA SER A 372 -41.80 -22.83 15.61
C SER A 372 -40.28 -22.79 15.55
N LEU A 373 -39.57 -23.43 16.48
CA LEU A 373 -38.10 -23.52 16.44
C LEU A 373 -37.69 -24.67 15.52
N SER A 374 -37.02 -24.36 14.43
CA SER A 374 -36.59 -25.38 13.47
C SER A 374 -35.19 -25.93 13.80
N SER A 375 -34.25 -25.08 14.18
CA SER A 375 -32.89 -25.52 14.54
C SER A 375 -32.17 -24.55 15.45
N ILE A 376 -31.10 -25.04 16.09
CA ILE A 376 -30.15 -24.26 16.89
C ILE A 376 -28.75 -24.55 16.36
N GLU A 377 -28.05 -23.51 15.99
CA GLU A 377 -26.61 -23.56 15.67
C GLU A 377 -25.83 -22.91 16.82
N PHE A 378 -24.77 -23.53 17.26
CA PHE A 378 -23.94 -23.01 18.34
C PHE A 378 -22.45 -23.33 18.06
N GLY A 379 -21.56 -22.55 18.63
CA GLY A 379 -20.15 -22.87 18.45
C GLY A 379 -19.23 -21.92 19.19
N MET A 380 -17.97 -22.27 19.07
CA MET A 380 -16.85 -21.48 19.56
C MET A 380 -15.69 -21.53 18.57
N SER A 381 -14.89 -20.46 18.55
CA SER A 381 -13.64 -20.45 17.79
C SER A 381 -12.55 -19.71 18.56
N GLN A 382 -11.34 -20.18 18.38
CA GLN A 382 -10.12 -19.51 18.78
C GLN A 382 -9.30 -19.23 17.53
N MET A 383 -8.81 -18.00 17.38
CA MET A 383 -7.98 -17.57 16.27
C MET A 383 -6.81 -16.77 16.80
N GLU A 384 -5.63 -17.07 16.32
CA GLU A 384 -4.42 -16.28 16.54
C GLU A 384 -3.92 -15.76 15.20
N THR A 385 -3.64 -14.48 15.12
CA THR A 385 -3.03 -13.85 13.96
C THR A 385 -1.73 -13.16 14.38
N THR A 386 -0.63 -13.55 13.76
CA THR A 386 0.67 -12.87 13.90
C THR A 386 0.97 -12.10 12.62
N PHE A 387 1.22 -10.81 12.75
CA PHE A 387 1.60 -9.94 11.65
C PHE A 387 2.99 -9.36 11.91
N THR A 388 3.91 -9.62 10.98
CA THR A 388 5.26 -9.06 10.99
C THR A 388 5.41 -8.06 9.87
N ASN A 389 5.98 -6.89 10.18
CA ASN A 389 6.21 -5.81 9.24
C ASN A 389 7.62 -5.25 9.42
N GLN A 390 8.47 -5.50 8.45
CA GLN A 390 9.85 -5.03 8.43
C GLN A 390 10.03 -4.04 7.29
N LYS A 391 10.63 -2.89 7.58
CA LYS A 391 10.88 -1.83 6.62
C LYS A 391 12.34 -1.42 6.61
N TRP A 392 12.86 -1.17 5.42
CA TRP A 392 14.17 -0.58 5.19
C TRP A 392 14.01 0.57 4.22
N PHE A 393 14.59 1.69 4.56
CA PHE A 393 14.56 2.87 3.73
C PHE A 393 15.97 3.46 3.62
N ASN A 394 16.36 3.80 2.41
CA ASN A 394 17.59 4.49 2.14
C ASN A 394 17.32 5.65 1.19
N GLN A 395 17.88 6.79 1.53
CA GLN A 395 17.88 7.96 0.67
C GLN A 395 19.30 8.36 0.37
N LEU A 396 19.65 8.38 -0.91
CA LEU A 396 20.89 8.93 -1.43
C LEU A 396 20.60 10.33 -1.95
N VAL A 397 21.32 11.31 -1.48
CA VAL A 397 21.17 12.70 -1.92
C VAL A 397 22.52 13.18 -2.42
N ASN A 398 22.52 13.90 -3.53
CA ASN A 398 23.67 14.65 -3.98
C ASN A 398 24.03 15.70 -2.93
N GLY A 399 25.18 15.58 -2.27
CA GLY A 399 25.43 16.31 -1.02
C GLY A 399 26.82 16.91 -0.87
N LYS A 400 27.03 17.68 0.19
CA LYS A 400 28.29 18.28 0.60
C LYS A 400 29.17 17.27 1.35
N LEU A 401 30.49 17.41 1.22
CA LEU A 401 31.45 16.76 2.11
C LEU A 401 31.30 17.28 3.56
N ALA A 402 31.71 16.48 4.53
CA ALA A 402 31.62 16.80 5.97
C ALA A 402 32.40 18.07 6.36
N ASP A 403 33.34 18.52 5.56
CA ASP A 403 34.13 19.75 5.72
C ASP A 403 33.44 21.01 5.15
N GLY A 404 32.26 20.86 4.53
CA GLY A 404 31.50 21.97 3.99
C GLY A 404 31.83 22.34 2.55
N ASP A 405 32.84 21.71 1.95
CA ASP A 405 33.15 21.93 0.56
C ASP A 405 32.09 21.28 -0.33
N PRO A 406 31.55 22.00 -1.33
CA PRO A 406 30.62 21.40 -2.28
C PRO A 406 31.37 20.31 -3.04
N VAL A 407 30.88 19.09 -2.96
CA VAL A 407 31.27 18.07 -3.92
C VAL A 407 30.71 18.52 -5.25
N MET A 408 31.61 19.09 -6.07
CA MET A 408 31.34 19.26 -7.49
C MET A 408 31.21 17.85 -8.06
N MET A 409 29.99 17.30 -8.05
CA MET A 409 29.75 16.15 -8.88
C MET A 409 30.08 16.55 -10.30
N THR A 410 31.08 15.91 -10.84
CA THR A 410 31.24 15.85 -12.30
C THR A 410 29.97 15.15 -12.77
N TYR A 411 28.99 15.93 -13.23
CA TYR A 411 27.84 15.39 -13.90
C TYR A 411 28.38 14.52 -15.04
N ALA A 412 28.20 13.22 -14.92
CA ALA A 412 28.24 12.38 -16.09
C ALA A 412 27.02 12.81 -16.90
N PHE A 413 27.22 13.68 -17.87
CA PHE A 413 26.16 14.09 -18.76
C PHE A 413 25.60 12.85 -19.42
N MET A 414 24.27 12.70 -19.34
CA MET A 414 23.62 11.59 -19.99
C MET A 414 23.64 11.82 -21.50
N PRO A 415 23.91 10.77 -22.28
CA PRO A 415 23.84 10.90 -23.73
C PRO A 415 22.45 11.30 -24.20
N ASP A 416 22.35 12.04 -25.30
CA ASP A 416 21.07 12.48 -25.86
C ASP A 416 20.18 11.32 -26.30
N ASP A 417 20.74 10.18 -26.67
CA ASP A 417 20.03 9.00 -27.15
C ASP A 417 19.25 8.24 -26.06
N VAL A 418 19.51 8.54 -24.78
CA VAL A 418 18.71 7.98 -23.67
C VAL A 418 17.39 8.74 -23.46
N TRP A 419 17.20 9.86 -24.14
CA TRP A 419 15.99 10.67 -24.05
C TRP A 419 15.06 10.45 -25.23
N THR A 420 13.80 10.21 -24.93
CA THR A 420 12.74 10.11 -25.94
C THR A 420 11.85 11.33 -25.90
N LYS A 421 11.82 12.10 -26.98
CA LYS A 421 10.91 13.22 -27.14
C LYS A 421 9.50 12.70 -27.47
N VAL A 422 8.55 13.04 -26.62
CA VAL A 422 7.16 12.64 -26.77
C VAL A 422 6.28 13.86 -26.99
N ASN A 423 5.54 13.86 -28.08
CA ASN A 423 4.42 14.78 -28.24
C ASN A 423 3.33 14.37 -27.28
N GLN A 424 2.78 15.30 -26.52
CA GLN A 424 1.69 14.98 -25.60
C GLN A 424 0.55 14.28 -26.35
N PRO A 425 0.08 13.11 -25.88
CA PRO A 425 -1.09 12.48 -26.43
C PRO A 425 -2.28 13.44 -26.39
N GLY A 426 -3.16 13.39 -27.38
CA GLY A 426 -4.29 14.32 -27.48
C GLY A 426 -5.21 14.35 -26.25
N TYR A 427 -5.22 13.29 -25.45
CA TYR A 427 -5.96 13.25 -24.18
C TYR A 427 -5.28 14.03 -23.04
N LEU A 428 -3.98 14.34 -23.13
CA LEU A 428 -3.24 15.19 -22.21
C LEU A 428 -3.31 16.68 -22.57
N GLY A 429 -4.02 17.05 -23.63
CA GLY A 429 -4.12 18.42 -24.12
C GLY A 429 -2.99 18.81 -25.05
N SER A 430 -2.93 20.12 -25.41
CA SER A 430 -1.90 20.69 -26.29
C SER A 430 -0.77 21.29 -25.46
N GLY A 431 0.08 20.46 -24.93
CA GLY A 431 1.28 20.92 -24.23
C GLY A 431 2.53 20.95 -25.10
N THR A 432 3.61 21.49 -24.58
CA THR A 432 4.93 21.38 -25.20
C THR A 432 5.36 19.90 -25.20
N PRO A 433 6.00 19.38 -26.26
CA PRO A 433 6.59 18.06 -26.22
C PRO A 433 7.51 17.92 -25.02
N PHE A 434 7.48 16.79 -24.36
CA PHE A 434 8.36 16.53 -23.22
C PHE A 434 9.33 15.40 -23.55
N TYR A 435 10.37 15.30 -22.74
CA TYR A 435 11.35 14.25 -22.82
C TYR A 435 11.17 13.32 -21.65
N TYR A 436 11.09 12.04 -21.90
CA TYR A 436 11.20 11.04 -20.84
C TYR A 436 12.45 10.19 -21.03
N LEU A 437 12.95 9.69 -19.91
CA LEU A 437 14.12 8.87 -19.88
C LEU A 437 13.78 7.46 -20.36
N ASN A 438 14.44 7.00 -21.41
CA ASN A 438 14.25 5.65 -21.97
C ASN A 438 15.52 4.84 -21.73
N ILE A 439 15.71 4.38 -20.50
CA ILE A 439 16.86 3.61 -20.07
C ILE A 439 16.43 2.34 -19.36
N SER A 440 17.29 1.34 -19.36
CA SER A 440 17.12 0.17 -18.54
C SER A 440 17.44 0.46 -17.07
N LYS A 441 16.97 -0.40 -16.16
CA LYS A 441 17.37 -0.36 -14.75
C LYS A 441 18.88 -0.35 -14.59
N ALA A 442 19.58 -1.17 -15.37
CA ALA A 442 21.04 -1.27 -15.33
C ALA A 442 21.73 0.06 -15.72
N ASP A 443 21.22 0.74 -16.76
CA ASP A 443 21.74 2.02 -17.18
C ASP A 443 21.47 3.11 -16.13
N ALA A 444 20.27 3.14 -15.55
CA ALA A 444 19.92 4.07 -14.49
C ALA A 444 20.87 3.93 -13.29
N LEU A 445 21.11 2.72 -12.84
CA LEU A 445 22.03 2.43 -11.75
C LEU A 445 23.49 2.76 -12.12
N TYR A 446 23.90 2.51 -13.36
CA TYR A 446 25.22 2.88 -13.86
C TYR A 446 25.45 4.40 -13.75
N TRP A 447 24.48 5.22 -14.16
CA TRP A 447 24.60 6.68 -14.10
C TRP A 447 24.65 7.19 -12.66
N PHE A 448 23.90 6.59 -11.74
CA PHE A 448 24.00 6.91 -10.31
C PHE A 448 25.37 6.53 -9.75
N GLY A 449 25.92 5.39 -10.14
CA GLY A 449 27.28 4.98 -9.80
C GLY A 449 28.34 5.92 -10.34
N ALA A 450 28.25 6.29 -11.62
CA ALA A 450 29.18 7.23 -12.28
C ALA A 450 29.13 8.63 -11.64
N ALA A 451 27.97 9.04 -11.10
CA ALA A 451 27.84 10.28 -10.34
C ALA A 451 28.38 10.18 -8.91
N GLY A 452 28.95 9.03 -8.50
CA GLY A 452 29.47 8.83 -7.14
C GLY A 452 28.38 8.72 -6.07
N MET A 453 27.11 8.61 -6.45
CA MET A 453 25.99 8.47 -5.50
C MET A 453 25.87 7.07 -4.94
N VAL A 454 26.54 6.12 -5.57
CA VAL A 454 26.56 4.72 -5.20
C VAL A 454 28.01 4.28 -5.21
N GLY A 455 28.60 4.02 -4.06
CA GLY A 455 30.03 3.78 -4.00
C GLY A 455 30.53 3.03 -2.78
N ASP A 456 31.75 2.53 -2.84
CA ASP A 456 32.43 1.88 -1.73
C ASP A 456 32.78 2.92 -0.64
N PHE A 457 32.15 2.79 0.52
CA PHE A 457 32.36 3.64 1.69
C PHE A 457 33.45 3.13 2.64
N SER A 458 34.31 2.25 2.16
CA SER A 458 35.36 1.63 2.98
C SER A 458 36.55 2.54 3.27
N SER A 459 36.58 3.79 2.78
CA SER A 459 37.65 4.72 3.13
C SER A 459 37.52 5.20 4.57
N ALA A 460 38.53 4.94 5.37
CA ALA A 460 38.58 5.26 6.81
C ALA A 460 38.53 6.78 7.13
N ASP A 461 38.58 7.64 6.13
CA ASP A 461 38.56 9.10 6.22
C ASP A 461 37.19 9.72 5.88
N GLY A 462 36.19 8.90 5.56
CA GLY A 462 34.88 9.40 5.20
C GLY A 462 34.80 10.11 3.84
N SER A 463 35.86 10.06 3.06
CA SER A 463 35.87 10.69 1.73
C SER A 463 35.08 9.86 0.72
N TRP A 464 34.15 10.52 0.06
CA TRP A 464 33.17 9.97 -0.89
C TRP A 464 33.75 9.70 -2.28
N TRP A 465 35.08 9.81 -2.46
CA TRP A 465 35.74 9.78 -3.76
C TRP A 465 36.69 8.60 -3.92
N ASN A 466 36.44 7.78 -4.91
CA ASN A 466 37.53 7.05 -5.50
C ASN A 466 38.30 8.00 -6.44
N ASN A 467 39.52 8.42 -6.07
CA ASN A 467 40.37 9.37 -6.78
C ASN A 467 40.75 8.95 -8.22
N ASN A 468 40.21 7.88 -8.76
CA ASN A 468 40.68 7.29 -10.00
C ASN A 468 39.78 7.53 -11.22
N ASN A 469 38.70 8.27 -11.13
CA ASN A 469 37.80 8.51 -12.28
C ASN A 469 37.37 7.25 -13.06
N THR A 470 37.34 6.08 -12.39
CA THR A 470 36.88 4.85 -13.00
C THR A 470 35.38 4.62 -12.65
N PRO A 471 34.58 4.20 -13.63
CA PRO A 471 33.22 3.80 -13.37
C PRO A 471 33.19 2.76 -12.24
N TYR A 472 32.37 3.00 -11.23
CA TYR A 472 32.27 2.11 -10.10
C TYR A 472 31.70 0.76 -10.56
N GLN A 473 32.40 -0.33 -10.27
CA GLN A 473 31.85 -1.66 -10.39
C GLN A 473 31.25 -2.05 -9.03
N TRP A 474 29.99 -2.37 -9.03
CA TRP A 474 29.25 -2.84 -7.86
C TRP A 474 29.99 -3.98 -7.17
N PRO A 475 30.25 -3.94 -5.86
CA PRO A 475 30.87 -5.06 -5.17
C PRO A 475 29.96 -6.27 -5.31
N ALA A 476 30.50 -7.34 -5.90
CA ALA A 476 29.83 -8.63 -5.95
C ALA A 476 29.43 -9.13 -4.54
N GLU A 477 30.04 -8.59 -3.52
CA GLU A 477 29.85 -8.89 -2.09
C GLU A 477 28.53 -8.41 -1.52
N CYS A 478 27.95 -7.34 -2.05
CA CYS A 478 26.58 -6.95 -1.70
C CYS A 478 25.51 -7.79 -2.39
N ILE A 479 25.87 -8.49 -3.44
CA ILE A 479 25.02 -9.42 -4.17
C ILE A 479 25.08 -10.83 -3.55
N ALA A 480 26.14 -11.14 -2.80
CA ALA A 480 26.36 -12.43 -2.17
C ALA A 480 25.96 -12.37 -0.69
N ASN A 481 24.84 -12.93 -0.37
CA ASN A 481 24.33 -13.55 0.87
C ASN A 481 24.83 -13.14 2.27
N ASP A 482 25.85 -12.29 2.41
CA ASP A 482 26.46 -11.89 3.68
C ASP A 482 26.29 -10.39 3.99
N ALA A 483 25.39 -9.71 3.31
CA ALA A 483 25.13 -8.29 3.57
C ALA A 483 24.47 -8.07 4.95
N PHE A 484 23.93 -9.12 5.55
CA PHE A 484 23.24 -9.07 6.83
C PHE A 484 23.76 -10.12 7.81
N ASP A 485 23.86 -9.81 9.09
CA ASP A 485 24.13 -10.77 10.14
C ASP A 485 22.90 -11.66 10.42
N ALA A 486 23.06 -12.64 11.34
CA ALA A 486 21.99 -13.55 11.72
C ALA A 486 20.76 -12.84 12.34
N ASP A 487 20.91 -11.60 12.76
CA ASP A 487 19.87 -10.76 13.35
C ASP A 487 19.28 -9.77 12.34
N GLY A 488 19.71 -9.86 11.07
CA GLY A 488 19.22 -9.01 9.98
C GLY A 488 19.85 -7.61 9.92
N ASN A 489 21.01 -7.40 10.57
CA ASN A 489 21.75 -6.15 10.47
C ASN A 489 22.81 -6.23 9.38
N PRO A 490 23.07 -5.13 8.63
CA PRO A 490 24.11 -5.13 7.60
C PRO A 490 25.48 -5.45 8.18
N ASN A 491 26.12 -6.51 7.70
CA ASN A 491 27.47 -6.89 8.11
C ASN A 491 28.49 -5.80 7.75
N GLY A 492 29.17 -5.26 8.75
CA GLY A 492 30.33 -4.38 8.58
C GLY A 492 30.02 -2.90 8.32
N LEU A 493 28.78 -2.50 8.18
CA LEU A 493 28.40 -1.10 8.15
C LEU A 493 27.96 -0.69 9.57
N GLY A 494 28.94 -0.36 10.38
CA GLY A 494 28.74 -0.07 11.81
C GLY A 494 27.58 0.91 12.07
N SER A 495 26.92 0.69 13.19
CA SER A 495 25.82 1.46 13.77
C SER A 495 26.10 2.94 14.06
N ASN A 496 27.24 3.46 13.67
CA ASN A 496 27.64 4.84 13.88
C ASN A 496 27.36 5.69 12.66
N VAL A 497 26.10 5.97 12.40
CA VAL A 497 25.75 7.19 11.71
C VAL A 497 25.79 8.29 12.75
N GLY A 498 26.94 8.94 12.89
CA GLY A 498 27.00 10.24 13.53
C GLY A 498 26.09 11.17 12.74
N TYR A 499 24.95 11.51 13.32
CA TYR A 499 24.11 12.56 12.79
C TYR A 499 24.85 13.87 13.06
N ASP A 500 25.62 14.34 12.11
CA ASP A 500 26.34 15.62 12.19
C ASP A 500 25.44 16.82 11.89
N GLY A 501 24.12 16.62 11.90
CA GLY A 501 23.14 17.65 11.59
C GLY A 501 22.98 17.92 10.10
N ASN A 502 23.78 17.33 9.24
CA ASN A 502 23.61 17.32 7.80
C ASN A 502 22.88 16.03 7.39
N ARG A 503 21.81 16.12 6.62
CA ARG A 503 21.12 14.96 6.03
C ARG A 503 21.96 14.19 5.02
N SER A 504 23.25 14.41 5.00
CA SER A 504 24.21 13.82 4.10
C SER A 504 24.91 12.59 4.64
N SER A 505 24.36 11.94 5.69
CA SER A 505 24.83 10.61 6.01
C SER A 505 24.24 9.61 5.00
N VAL A 506 24.72 9.71 3.79
CA VAL A 506 24.41 8.75 2.77
C VAL A 506 25.26 7.53 3.05
N ARG A 507 24.62 6.44 3.39
CA ARG A 507 25.24 5.15 3.25
C ARG A 507 24.97 4.69 1.83
N GLY A 508 26.03 4.40 1.09
CA GLY A 508 25.91 3.83 -0.23
C GLY A 508 25.15 2.54 -0.13
N VAL A 509 24.13 2.45 -0.94
CA VAL A 509 23.35 1.25 -1.07
C VAL A 509 23.53 0.76 -2.48
N VAL A 510 24.09 -0.40 -2.59
CA VAL A 510 24.06 -1.21 -3.79
C VAL A 510 22.64 -1.79 -3.86
N ASP A 511 22.10 -1.92 -5.06
CA ASP A 511 20.84 -2.65 -5.26
C ASP A 511 20.94 -4.00 -4.56
N GLY A 512 20.07 -4.25 -3.58
CA GLY A 512 20.15 -5.40 -2.68
C GLY A 512 20.98 -5.22 -1.40
N CYS A 513 21.72 -4.12 -1.22
CA CYS A 513 22.38 -3.76 0.03
C CYS A 513 21.63 -2.63 0.72
N TYR A 514 20.70 -2.97 1.56
CA TYR A 514 19.90 -1.99 2.30
C TYR A 514 20.65 -1.52 3.56
N GLY A 515 20.44 -0.26 3.94
CA GLY A 515 20.92 0.25 5.20
C GLY A 515 20.31 -0.47 6.41
N SER A 516 20.53 0.06 7.60
CA SER A 516 19.90 -0.47 8.80
C SER A 516 18.40 -0.61 8.63
N ARG A 517 17.82 -1.68 9.20
CA ARG A 517 16.37 -1.83 9.31
C ARG A 517 15.79 -0.58 9.98
N ASP A 518 14.85 0.10 9.31
CA ASP A 518 14.19 1.28 9.86
C ASP A 518 13.26 0.92 11.00
N SER A 519 12.56 -0.20 10.82
CA SER A 519 11.61 -0.67 11.82
C SER A 519 11.29 -2.16 11.64
N ASN A 520 10.96 -2.79 12.75
CA ASN A 520 10.44 -4.15 12.81
C ASN A 520 9.26 -4.15 13.78
N GLY A 521 8.06 -4.32 13.27
CA GLY A 521 6.84 -4.42 14.05
C GLY A 521 6.29 -5.84 14.01
N ILE A 522 5.92 -6.37 15.18
CA ILE A 522 5.23 -7.64 15.32
C ILE A 522 3.94 -7.39 16.08
N ILE A 523 2.81 -7.75 15.49
CA ILE A 523 1.50 -7.66 16.11
C ILE A 523 0.95 -9.06 16.26
N VAL A 524 0.51 -9.39 17.46
CA VAL A 524 -0.20 -10.64 17.75
C VAL A 524 -1.60 -10.29 18.22
N GLU A 525 -2.60 -10.93 17.61
CA GLU A 525 -4.00 -10.83 17.98
C GLU A 525 -4.54 -12.21 18.30
N GLU A 526 -5.09 -12.37 19.50
CA GLU A 526 -5.80 -13.56 19.95
C GLU A 526 -7.29 -13.25 20.06
N LEU A 527 -8.11 -14.01 19.35
CA LEU A 527 -9.56 -13.83 19.29
C LEU A 527 -10.27 -15.10 19.76
N ASN A 528 -11.06 -14.99 20.81
CA ASN A 528 -11.96 -16.02 21.28
C ASN A 528 -13.42 -15.64 20.96
N SER A 529 -14.18 -16.55 20.38
CA SER A 529 -15.57 -16.29 20.00
C SER A 529 -16.49 -17.39 20.49
N PHE A 530 -17.71 -17.01 20.88
CA PHE A 530 -18.81 -17.91 21.22
C PHE A 530 -20.07 -17.41 20.53
N PHE A 531 -20.86 -18.32 19.96
CA PHE A 531 -22.09 -17.93 19.31
C PHE A 531 -23.19 -18.97 19.50
N VAL A 532 -24.42 -18.47 19.42
CA VAL A 532 -25.65 -19.29 19.30
C VAL A 532 -26.59 -18.59 18.32
N ASN A 533 -27.24 -19.39 17.49
CA ASN A 533 -28.17 -18.94 16.47
C ASN A 533 -29.43 -19.81 16.53
N PHE A 534 -30.59 -19.18 16.67
CA PHE A 534 -31.89 -19.84 16.72
C PHE A 534 -32.61 -19.58 15.41
N ASN A 535 -33.01 -20.63 14.71
CA ASN A 535 -33.77 -20.55 13.48
C ASN A 535 -35.22 -20.93 13.75
N PHE A 536 -36.14 -20.09 13.33
CA PHE A 536 -37.57 -20.25 13.51
C PHE A 536 -38.28 -20.30 12.17
N GLU A 537 -39.26 -21.20 12.08
CA GLU A 537 -40.25 -21.27 11.01
C GLU A 537 -41.65 -21.22 11.58
N THR A 538 -42.44 -20.27 11.13
CA THR A 538 -43.79 -20.07 11.66
C THR A 538 -44.68 -19.45 10.58
N GLU A 539 -45.95 -19.32 10.92
CA GLU A 539 -46.95 -18.65 10.08
C GLU A 539 -47.60 -17.49 10.85
N MET A 540 -47.58 -16.31 10.30
CA MET A 540 -48.26 -15.13 10.87
C MET A 540 -49.36 -14.66 9.94
N ASN A 541 -50.60 -14.83 10.37
CA ASN A 541 -51.83 -14.49 9.61
C ASN A 541 -51.84 -15.12 8.19
N GLY A 542 -51.43 -16.37 8.05
CA GLY A 542 -51.37 -17.07 6.77
C GLY A 542 -50.16 -16.73 5.90
N ILE A 543 -49.18 -15.97 6.41
CA ILE A 543 -47.92 -15.64 5.75
C ILE A 543 -46.81 -16.47 6.38
N PRO A 544 -46.10 -17.32 5.62
CA PRO A 544 -44.90 -18.01 6.10
C PRO A 544 -43.82 -17.00 6.51
N VAL A 545 -43.25 -17.23 7.72
CA VAL A 545 -42.19 -16.38 8.28
C VAL A 545 -41.03 -17.26 8.71
N ARG A 546 -39.86 -16.96 8.22
CA ARG A 546 -38.58 -17.49 8.69
C ARG A 546 -37.87 -16.41 9.47
N ALA A 547 -37.45 -16.71 10.69
CA ALA A 547 -36.72 -15.78 11.51
C ALA A 547 -35.45 -16.44 12.08
N GLN A 548 -34.39 -15.66 12.18
CA GLN A 548 -33.10 -16.07 12.74
C GLN A 548 -32.69 -15.06 13.81
N LEU A 549 -32.47 -15.52 15.02
CA LEU A 549 -31.97 -14.74 16.14
C LEU A 549 -30.57 -15.25 16.51
N GLY A 550 -29.54 -14.46 16.25
CA GLY A 550 -28.14 -14.78 16.55
C GLY A 550 -27.59 -13.93 17.68
N LEU A 551 -26.78 -14.53 18.51
CA LEU A 551 -25.99 -13.87 19.56
C LEU A 551 -24.54 -14.34 19.43
N ARG A 552 -23.62 -13.38 19.34
CA ARG A 552 -22.21 -13.67 19.32
C ARG A 552 -21.47 -12.81 20.35
N TYR A 553 -20.56 -13.43 21.08
CA TYR A 553 -19.64 -12.77 21.99
C TYR A 553 -18.20 -13.00 21.52
N GLU A 554 -17.42 -11.95 21.48
CA GLU A 554 -15.99 -11.99 21.10
C GLU A 554 -15.16 -11.28 22.16
N GLU A 555 -14.04 -11.89 22.48
CA GLU A 555 -12.97 -11.34 23.33
C GLU A 555 -11.68 -11.36 22.54
N GLU A 556 -11.01 -10.22 22.47
CA GLU A 556 -9.81 -10.01 21.68
C GLU A 556 -8.71 -9.40 22.54
N GLU A 557 -7.54 -10.05 22.54
CA GLU A 557 -6.32 -9.53 23.12
C GLU A 557 -5.30 -9.20 22.01
N ARG A 558 -4.63 -8.09 22.14
CA ARG A 558 -3.67 -7.61 21.15
C ARG A 558 -2.37 -7.20 21.81
N SER A 559 -1.25 -7.53 21.18
CA SER A 559 0.06 -7.00 21.51
C SER A 559 0.78 -6.51 20.26
N SER A 560 1.46 -5.39 20.36
CA SER A 560 2.31 -4.85 19.31
C SER A 560 3.68 -4.57 19.87
N THR A 561 4.67 -5.30 19.37
CA THR A 561 6.09 -5.11 19.73
C THR A 561 6.83 -4.53 18.53
N ALA A 562 7.52 -3.43 18.74
CA ALA A 562 8.28 -2.75 17.69
C ALA A 562 9.73 -2.51 18.12
N ASP A 563 10.67 -2.92 17.28
CA ASP A 563 12.03 -2.43 17.30
C ASP A 563 12.07 -1.13 16.51
N THR A 564 12.36 -0.04 17.17
CA THR A 564 12.24 1.30 16.62
C THR A 564 13.31 2.22 17.17
N THR A 565 13.36 3.45 16.69
CA THR A 565 14.27 4.47 17.22
C THR A 565 13.44 5.59 17.86
N VAL A 566 13.84 5.99 19.05
CA VAL A 566 13.20 7.10 19.78
C VAL A 566 14.16 8.28 19.91
N PRO A 567 13.67 9.53 19.85
CA PRO A 567 14.50 10.70 20.07
C PRO A 567 14.93 10.79 21.53
N VAL A 568 16.23 10.91 21.77
CA VAL A 568 16.84 11.07 23.10
C VAL A 568 17.42 12.45 23.30
N ASN A 569 17.93 13.07 22.24
CA ASN A 569 18.52 14.40 22.29
C ASN A 569 18.25 15.17 20.99
N THR A 570 18.47 16.47 21.04
CA THR A 570 18.51 17.35 19.87
C THR A 570 19.85 18.07 19.80
N ALA A 571 20.35 18.32 18.60
CA ALA A 571 21.59 19.05 18.39
C ALA A 571 21.38 20.18 17.38
N TRP A 572 21.84 21.38 17.66
CA TRP A 572 21.83 22.50 16.74
C TRP A 572 23.00 22.39 15.76
N SER A 573 22.70 22.50 14.49
CA SER A 573 23.72 22.58 13.44
C SER A 573 23.89 24.05 13.02
N LEU A 574 25.12 24.54 13.13
CA LEU A 574 25.53 25.87 12.65
C LEU A 574 25.77 25.87 11.12
N GLY A 575 24.88 25.29 10.35
CA GLY A 575 24.94 25.38 8.89
C GLY A 575 24.46 26.74 8.41
N ALA A 576 25.23 27.38 7.52
CA ALA A 576 24.83 28.62 6.83
C ALA A 576 23.68 28.34 5.86
N PHE A 577 22.44 28.27 6.35
CA PHE A 577 21.29 28.12 5.50
C PHE A 577 20.41 29.37 5.48
N MET A 578 19.93 29.73 4.30
CA MET A 578 19.05 30.90 4.10
C MET A 578 17.75 30.88 4.91
N TYR A 579 17.44 29.81 5.65
CA TYR A 579 16.14 29.61 6.30
C TYR A 579 16.20 29.23 7.77
N GLY A 580 17.30 29.49 8.45
CA GLY A 580 17.42 29.29 9.91
C GLY A 580 18.20 28.04 10.32
N ASP A 581 18.50 27.98 11.62
CA ASP A 581 19.29 26.91 12.21
C ASP A 581 18.55 25.59 12.15
N LYS A 582 19.20 24.54 11.67
CA LYS A 582 18.65 23.18 11.72
C LYS A 582 18.88 22.57 13.10
N VAL A 583 17.89 21.84 13.55
CA VAL A 583 18.00 21.01 14.74
C VAL A 583 18.02 19.55 14.30
N GLY A 584 19.10 18.87 14.56
CA GLY A 584 19.21 17.42 14.39
C GLY A 584 18.56 16.70 15.57
N VAL A 585 17.87 15.60 15.31
CA VAL A 585 17.33 14.72 16.34
C VAL A 585 18.27 13.54 16.49
N ILE A 586 18.79 13.35 17.71
CA ILE A 586 19.60 12.19 18.06
C ILE A 586 18.64 11.11 18.55
N THR A 587 18.67 9.96 17.90
CA THR A 587 17.79 8.83 18.22
C THR A 587 18.59 7.66 18.77
N GLU A 588 17.95 6.84 19.60
CA GLU A 588 18.51 5.58 20.09
C GLU A 588 17.55 4.43 19.75
N PRO A 589 18.09 3.25 19.38
CA PRO A 589 17.29 2.05 19.20
C PRO A 589 16.60 1.66 20.51
N THR A 590 15.35 1.25 20.41
CA THR A 590 14.58 0.76 21.55
C THR A 590 13.57 -0.28 21.09
N THR A 591 13.20 -1.18 21.99
CA THR A 591 12.06 -2.08 21.78
C THR A 591 10.91 -1.60 22.64
N TYR A 592 9.76 -1.40 22.02
CA TYR A 592 8.54 -0.97 22.70
C TYR A 592 7.43 -2.00 22.49
N THR A 593 6.72 -2.34 23.56
CA THR A 593 5.54 -3.22 23.49
C THR A 593 4.32 -2.50 24.03
N GLY A 594 3.31 -2.36 23.17
CA GLY A 594 1.98 -1.89 23.53
C GLY A 594 0.98 -3.04 23.53
N THR A 595 -0.05 -2.95 24.37
CA THR A 595 -1.14 -3.96 24.43
C THR A 595 -2.49 -3.28 24.35
N GLY A 596 -3.49 -4.00 23.90
CA GLY A 596 -4.89 -3.60 23.91
C GLY A 596 -5.79 -4.80 24.06
N ASN A 597 -7.00 -4.58 24.55
CA ASN A 597 -8.03 -5.59 24.63
C ASN A 597 -9.39 -5.01 24.28
N SER A 598 -10.31 -5.89 23.88
CA SER A 598 -11.70 -5.50 23.61
C SER A 598 -12.62 -6.70 23.67
N ASP A 599 -13.84 -6.46 24.09
CA ASP A 599 -14.90 -7.47 24.12
C ASP A 599 -16.19 -6.92 23.50
N TYR A 600 -16.92 -7.76 22.78
CA TYR A 600 -18.09 -7.35 22.02
C TYR A 600 -19.23 -8.35 22.14
N PHE A 601 -20.42 -7.81 22.35
CA PHE A 601 -21.68 -8.55 22.23
C PHE A 601 -22.40 -8.09 20.95
N LEU A 602 -22.61 -9.01 20.02
CA LEU A 602 -23.05 -8.78 18.65
C LEU A 602 -24.35 -9.53 18.34
N PRO A 603 -25.51 -8.96 18.71
CA PRO A 603 -26.81 -9.56 18.39
C PRO A 603 -27.16 -9.30 16.91
N ASN A 604 -27.90 -10.26 16.32
CA ASN A 604 -28.51 -10.09 15.00
C ASN A 604 -29.91 -10.73 14.97
N LEU A 605 -30.79 -10.13 14.20
CA LEU A 605 -32.11 -10.61 13.89
C LEU A 605 -32.36 -10.49 12.40
N ASN A 606 -32.68 -11.60 11.75
CA ASN A 606 -33.05 -11.64 10.34
C ASN A 606 -34.46 -12.25 10.23
N MET A 607 -35.33 -11.62 9.44
CA MET A 607 -36.70 -12.10 9.23
C MET A 607 -37.04 -12.05 7.74
N THR A 608 -37.64 -13.11 7.25
CA THR A 608 -38.14 -13.22 5.88
C THR A 608 -39.62 -13.53 5.91
N PHE A 609 -40.43 -12.74 5.22
CA PHE A 609 -41.86 -12.89 5.06
C PHE A 609 -42.18 -13.25 3.61
N ASP A 610 -42.62 -14.44 3.35
CA ASP A 610 -43.04 -14.89 2.03
C ASP A 610 -44.53 -14.49 1.82
N LEU A 611 -44.75 -13.25 1.31
CA LEU A 611 -46.10 -12.68 1.20
C LEU A 611 -47.00 -13.50 0.26
N ASP A 612 -46.39 -14.05 -0.78
CA ASP A 612 -46.95 -15.02 -1.73
C ASP A 612 -45.82 -15.67 -2.54
N ASP A 613 -46.18 -16.51 -3.53
CA ASP A 613 -45.20 -17.22 -4.37
C ASP A 613 -44.26 -16.32 -5.17
N GLN A 614 -44.53 -15.01 -5.23
CA GLN A 614 -43.76 -14.05 -6.03
C GLN A 614 -43.14 -12.89 -5.21
N ARG A 615 -43.67 -12.63 -3.99
CA ARG A 615 -43.28 -11.43 -3.23
C ARG A 615 -42.69 -11.78 -1.88
N VAL A 616 -41.50 -11.25 -1.62
CA VAL A 616 -40.77 -11.49 -0.36
C VAL A 616 -40.42 -10.16 0.28
N VAL A 617 -40.61 -10.05 1.59
CA VAL A 617 -40.09 -8.95 2.39
C VAL A 617 -39.05 -9.50 3.35
N LYS A 618 -37.90 -8.84 3.42
CA LYS A 618 -36.79 -9.19 4.33
C LYS A 618 -36.53 -8.02 5.27
N PHE A 619 -36.39 -8.31 6.55
CA PHE A 619 -35.98 -7.35 7.58
C PHE A 619 -34.76 -7.89 8.31
N ALA A 620 -33.74 -7.04 8.53
CA ALA A 620 -32.60 -7.37 9.36
C ALA A 620 -32.26 -6.22 10.30
N ALA A 621 -31.85 -6.57 11.52
CA ALA A 621 -31.30 -5.65 12.51
C ALA A 621 -30.08 -6.30 13.18
N SER A 622 -28.97 -5.59 13.28
CA SER A 622 -27.75 -6.16 13.83
C SER A 622 -26.79 -5.11 14.39
N LYS A 623 -25.91 -5.57 15.27
CA LYS A 623 -24.68 -4.87 15.65
C LYS A 623 -23.48 -5.60 15.02
N THR A 624 -22.62 -4.85 14.32
CA THR A 624 -21.40 -5.38 13.70
C THR A 624 -20.20 -4.53 14.06
N ILE A 625 -19.00 -5.08 13.90
CA ILE A 625 -17.73 -4.38 14.14
C ILE A 625 -16.82 -4.50 12.92
N ALA A 626 -15.92 -3.50 12.77
CA ALA A 626 -14.76 -3.61 11.88
C ALA A 626 -13.50 -3.23 12.66
N ARG A 627 -12.53 -4.15 12.66
CA ARG A 627 -11.28 -3.99 13.37
C ARG A 627 -10.37 -2.96 12.72
N PRO A 628 -9.53 -2.25 13.51
CA PRO A 628 -8.48 -1.38 12.98
C PRO A 628 -7.58 -2.15 12.00
N SER A 629 -6.98 -1.45 11.04
CA SER A 629 -5.94 -2.08 10.23
C SER A 629 -4.72 -2.43 11.09
N LEU A 630 -3.97 -3.45 10.70
CA LEU A 630 -2.76 -3.85 11.42
C LEU A 630 -1.72 -2.72 11.47
N GLU A 631 -1.65 -1.89 10.42
CA GLU A 631 -0.78 -0.71 10.43
C GLU A 631 -1.17 0.35 11.47
N GLN A 632 -2.46 0.48 11.78
CA GLN A 632 -2.93 1.40 12.83
C GLN A 632 -2.58 0.90 14.24
N LEU A 633 -2.35 -0.40 14.40
CA LEU A 633 -1.97 -1.04 15.66
C LEU A 633 -0.44 -1.12 15.84
N ASP A 634 0.35 -0.91 14.77
CA ASP A 634 1.81 -1.05 14.77
C ASP A 634 2.46 0.02 15.67
N SER A 635 3.08 -0.42 16.76
CA SER A 635 3.75 0.45 17.74
C SER A 635 5.07 1.05 17.25
N THR A 636 5.45 0.84 15.99
CA THR A 636 6.63 1.45 15.38
C THR A 636 6.53 2.97 15.43
N VAL A 637 7.60 3.60 15.90
CA VAL A 637 7.69 5.06 15.99
C VAL A 637 8.34 5.63 14.74
N SER A 638 7.65 6.53 14.07
CA SER A 638 8.20 7.35 12.99
C SER A 638 8.57 8.73 13.53
N VAL A 639 9.79 9.17 13.24
CA VAL A 639 10.29 10.50 13.66
C VAL A 639 10.20 11.44 12.45
N GLY A 640 9.35 12.44 12.54
CA GLY A 640 9.20 13.47 11.51
C GLY A 640 10.38 14.43 11.46
N ALA A 641 10.52 15.15 10.36
CA ALA A 641 11.53 16.16 10.21
C ALA A 641 11.36 17.27 11.25
N PHE A 642 12.48 17.67 11.88
CA PHE A 642 12.52 18.71 12.88
C PHE A 642 13.46 19.84 12.43
N ASP A 643 12.97 21.06 12.42
CA ASP A 643 13.81 22.25 12.23
C ASP A 643 13.25 23.40 13.07
N SER A 644 13.92 24.54 13.07
CA SER A 644 13.50 25.71 13.85
C SER A 644 12.10 26.25 13.49
N ARG A 645 11.50 25.77 12.42
CA ARG A 645 10.19 26.17 11.91
C ARG A 645 9.09 25.17 12.22
N TYR A 646 9.45 23.88 12.38
CA TYR A 646 8.51 22.80 12.58
C TYR A 646 8.82 22.08 13.90
N PRO A 647 7.80 21.79 14.70
CA PRO A 647 8.01 21.03 15.93
C PRO A 647 8.45 19.59 15.60
N LEU A 648 9.15 18.95 16.52
CA LEU A 648 9.40 17.52 16.46
C LEU A 648 8.05 16.80 16.46
N THR A 649 7.83 15.96 15.46
CA THR A 649 6.64 15.12 15.38
C THR A 649 7.02 13.66 15.48
N LEU A 650 6.26 12.90 16.26
CA LEU A 650 6.33 11.46 16.30
C LEU A 650 4.99 10.87 15.84
N GLY A 651 5.05 9.89 14.98
CA GLY A 651 3.91 9.10 14.59
C GLY A 651 4.07 7.67 15.14
N THR A 652 3.02 7.11 15.72
CA THR A 652 2.96 5.70 16.12
C THR A 652 1.53 5.21 15.99
N GLY A 653 1.37 3.92 15.72
CA GLY A 653 0.07 3.28 15.86
C GLY A 653 -0.31 3.09 17.33
N ASN A 654 -1.52 2.62 17.56
CA ASN A 654 -2.04 2.38 18.91
C ASN A 654 -2.70 0.99 18.98
N PRO A 655 -2.10 0.01 19.64
CA PRO A 655 -2.67 -1.33 19.79
C PRO A 655 -3.98 -1.37 20.61
N ASP A 656 -4.29 -0.32 21.37
CA ASP A 656 -5.53 -0.21 22.15
C ASP A 656 -6.69 0.49 21.40
N LEU A 657 -6.56 0.69 20.07
CA LEU A 657 -7.67 1.18 19.26
C LEU A 657 -8.83 0.21 19.29
N GLN A 658 -10.02 0.73 19.63
CA GLN A 658 -11.26 -0.05 19.61
C GLN A 658 -11.78 -0.19 18.18
N PRO A 659 -12.38 -1.30 17.78
CA PRO A 659 -13.04 -1.44 16.48
C PRO A 659 -14.13 -0.39 16.24
N TYR A 660 -14.39 -0.06 14.97
CA TYR A 660 -15.61 0.65 14.59
C TYR A 660 -16.80 -0.21 14.94
N GLU A 661 -17.81 0.36 15.57
CA GLU A 661 -19.10 -0.31 15.80
C GLU A 661 -20.16 0.22 14.83
N SER A 662 -21.03 -0.65 14.36
CA SER A 662 -22.17 -0.26 13.52
C SER A 662 -23.45 -0.91 13.98
N VAL A 663 -24.48 -0.10 14.18
CA VAL A 663 -25.86 -0.58 14.34
C VAL A 663 -26.55 -0.48 12.97
N ASN A 664 -27.03 -1.64 12.49
CA ASN A 664 -27.55 -1.78 11.14
C ASN A 664 -29.04 -2.12 11.16
N ILE A 665 -29.78 -1.53 10.24
CA ILE A 665 -31.17 -1.88 9.91
C ILE A 665 -31.29 -1.99 8.41
N ASP A 666 -31.80 -3.14 7.92
CA ASP A 666 -32.01 -3.42 6.52
C ASP A 666 -33.44 -3.85 6.27
N LEU A 667 -34.07 -3.34 5.22
CA LEU A 667 -35.41 -3.70 4.77
C LEU A 667 -35.37 -3.88 3.25
N ALA A 668 -35.75 -5.05 2.78
CA ALA A 668 -35.82 -5.38 1.37
C ALA A 668 -37.21 -5.85 0.95
N TYR A 669 -37.62 -5.42 -0.23
CA TYR A 669 -38.79 -5.96 -0.92
C TYR A 669 -38.34 -6.53 -2.26
N GLU A 670 -38.70 -7.81 -2.51
CA GLU A 670 -38.36 -8.52 -3.73
C GLU A 670 -39.62 -9.00 -4.42
N TYR A 671 -39.72 -8.82 -5.72
CA TYR A 671 -40.85 -9.27 -6.55
C TYR A 671 -40.33 -10.07 -7.75
N TYR A 672 -40.59 -11.38 -7.71
CA TYR A 672 -40.20 -12.35 -8.74
C TYR A 672 -41.41 -12.55 -9.68
N TYR A 673 -41.47 -11.73 -10.74
CA TYR A 673 -42.64 -11.68 -11.64
C TYR A 673 -42.59 -12.68 -12.80
N ALA A 674 -41.41 -13.29 -13.08
CA ALA A 674 -41.24 -14.35 -14.07
C ALA A 674 -39.98 -15.16 -13.77
N GLU A 675 -39.85 -16.34 -14.39
CA GLU A 675 -38.65 -17.17 -14.27
C GLU A 675 -37.37 -16.35 -14.67
N GLY A 676 -36.37 -16.31 -13.80
CA GLY A 676 -35.15 -15.54 -14.01
C GLY A 676 -35.30 -14.02 -14.00
N SER A 677 -36.50 -13.49 -13.64
CA SER A 677 -36.76 -12.05 -13.65
C SER A 677 -37.32 -11.58 -12.32
N TYR A 678 -36.68 -10.55 -11.73
CA TYR A 678 -37.15 -9.98 -10.47
C TYR A 678 -36.92 -8.47 -10.42
N PHE A 679 -37.62 -7.82 -9.48
CA PHE A 679 -37.44 -6.43 -9.10
C PHE A 679 -37.20 -6.39 -7.60
N ALA A 680 -36.18 -5.66 -7.15
CA ALA A 680 -35.87 -5.51 -5.75
C ALA A 680 -35.62 -4.06 -5.37
N VAL A 681 -36.12 -3.67 -4.18
CA VAL A 681 -35.82 -2.40 -3.51
C VAL A 681 -35.28 -2.66 -2.13
N ASN A 682 -34.14 -2.11 -1.82
CA ASN A 682 -33.50 -2.24 -0.53
C ASN A 682 -33.35 -0.85 0.12
N TYR A 683 -33.73 -0.75 1.40
CA TYR A 683 -33.41 0.35 2.28
C TYR A 683 -32.45 -0.15 3.34
N PHE A 684 -31.37 0.58 3.58
CA PHE A 684 -30.45 0.28 4.67
C PHE A 684 -30.08 1.55 5.44
N ARG A 685 -29.84 1.38 6.73
CA ARG A 685 -29.31 2.39 7.62
C ARG A 685 -28.18 1.78 8.45
N LYS A 686 -27.04 2.45 8.48
CA LYS A 686 -25.87 2.08 9.29
C LYS A 686 -25.45 3.28 10.12
N ASP A 687 -25.58 3.16 11.43
CA ASP A 687 -25.11 4.15 12.39
C ASP A 687 -23.76 3.66 12.93
N ILE A 688 -22.67 4.32 12.49
CA ILE A 688 -21.29 3.93 12.80
C ILE A 688 -20.73 4.85 13.88
N SER A 689 -20.11 4.27 14.91
CA SER A 689 -19.41 4.95 16.00
C SER A 689 -17.93 4.53 16.06
N ASP A 690 -17.19 5.15 16.97
CA ASP A 690 -15.78 4.87 17.29
C ASP A 690 -14.85 5.04 16.09
N TYR A 691 -15.07 6.13 15.32
CA TYR A 691 -14.21 6.47 14.19
C TYR A 691 -12.78 6.77 14.62
N HIS A 692 -11.84 6.09 13.97
CA HIS A 692 -10.42 6.38 14.14
C HIS A 692 -10.03 7.65 13.38
N GLY A 693 -9.26 8.49 14.03
CA GLY A 693 -8.68 9.69 13.45
C GLY A 693 -7.24 9.85 13.90
N ALA A 694 -6.42 10.47 13.06
CA ALA A 694 -5.11 10.93 13.49
C ALA A 694 -5.29 12.10 14.44
N GLY A 695 -4.90 11.94 15.69
CA GLY A 695 -4.88 13.00 16.69
C GLY A 695 -3.47 13.58 16.82
N LEU A 696 -3.36 14.91 16.82
CA LEU A 696 -2.10 15.60 17.16
C LEU A 696 -2.15 16.01 18.63
N ASN A 697 -1.36 15.34 19.44
CA ASN A 697 -1.14 15.75 20.83
C ASN A 697 0.16 16.54 20.91
N SER A 698 0.11 17.78 21.42
CA SER A 698 1.29 18.58 21.68
C SER A 698 1.59 18.64 23.16
N GLY A 699 2.85 18.42 23.52
CA GLY A 699 3.29 18.44 24.91
C GLY A 699 4.82 18.49 25.01
N PRO A 700 5.36 18.71 26.22
CA PRO A 700 6.80 18.67 26.42
C PRO A 700 7.31 17.25 26.17
N PHE A 701 8.38 17.16 25.39
CA PHE A 701 9.12 15.92 25.19
C PHE A 701 10.00 15.63 26.42
N ASN A 702 9.48 14.88 27.37
CA ASN A 702 10.19 14.56 28.58
C ASN A 702 11.38 13.65 28.27
N GLY A 703 12.60 14.09 28.65
CA GLY A 703 13.84 13.34 28.47
C GLY A 703 14.67 13.74 27.24
N VAL A 704 14.09 14.38 26.22
CA VAL A 704 14.85 14.90 25.07
C VAL A 704 15.47 16.24 25.46
N ARG A 705 16.79 16.33 25.35
CA ARG A 705 17.55 17.53 25.72
C ARG A 705 18.33 18.04 24.53
N ASP A 706 18.43 19.37 24.42
CA ASP A 706 19.39 19.98 23.52
C ASP A 706 20.80 19.80 24.10
N VAL A 707 21.66 19.10 23.39
CA VAL A 707 23.04 18.81 23.78
C VAL A 707 24.03 19.86 23.26
N THR A 708 23.56 20.80 22.46
CA THR A 708 24.37 21.90 21.92
C THR A 708 23.88 23.23 22.47
N ARG A 709 24.81 24.21 22.55
CA ARG A 709 24.38 25.59 22.79
C ARG A 709 23.83 26.14 21.49
N GLY A 710 22.61 26.62 21.52
CA GLY A 710 22.04 27.33 20.39
C GLY A 710 22.86 28.56 19.99
N PRO A 711 22.64 29.14 18.79
CA PRO A 711 23.38 30.29 18.26
C PRO A 711 23.43 31.51 19.17
N ARG A 712 22.52 31.60 20.12
CA ARG A 712 22.44 32.68 21.12
C ARG A 712 23.18 32.36 22.46
N GLY A 713 23.88 31.24 22.55
CA GLY A 713 24.63 30.87 23.71
C GLY A 713 23.80 30.48 24.95
N ALA A 714 22.51 30.39 24.82
CA ALA A 714 21.60 29.92 25.85
C ALA A 714 21.49 28.40 25.81
N LEU A 715 21.51 27.73 26.97
CA LEU A 715 21.01 26.36 27.08
C LEU A 715 19.50 26.41 26.85
N ILE A 716 19.02 25.75 25.82
CA ILE A 716 17.59 25.60 25.57
C ILE A 716 17.10 24.40 26.37
#